data_7e066c517e0b8ce66a3d2dc996d4b7e4
#
_entry.id   7e066c517e0b8ce66a3d2dc996d4b7e4
#
_cell.length_a   1.000
_cell.length_b   1.000
_cell.length_c   1.000
_cell.angle_alpha   90.00
_cell.angle_beta   90.00
_cell.angle_gamma   90.00
#
_symmetry.space_group_name_H-M   'P 1'
#
loop_
_entity.id
_entity.type
_entity.pdbx_description
1 polymer ?
#
loop_
_entity_poly.entity_id
_entity_poly.type
_entity_poly.pdbx_seq_one_letter_code
_entity_poly.pdbx_strand_id
1 'polypeptide(L)'
;MTRFKEILPKVLPTGAALLLFFIVSALYFAPQFRGEVLPQHDVQQYEGMAKEIWDNRAQTGEDPQWAGRMFGGMPAYLINVAYPAQLVKNTAGQIVKIINTPAAFVFFAMVSMWLMLPIVGVNPWVGIIPSLMYGLSTYFFLIIGAGHVTKMWALVYAPLMMGGAWLTLRGNMWLGGALTALFASLEIGANHPQITYYFLLAMAALWISEGIVAFRKKHLPSFARRTAVLLGAGILAVGSNFAPLWYTMHHSKQTIRGGSELAAGEETSQEGLALDYATAWSYGRAESWNLLIPDFMGGDSGRAFTRDGEVAKALKPYGLESFAEQLPAYWGEQPYTAGPTYLGAAALFLALLGLLLASGRNKWWIAAVSLLTLLLAWGHNFMGFTEFAFKYLPGYNKFRTVSMALVVVEWTVPLLAALALMPLWRGEVPRRKLLRALAWAGGITGGFCLLFAVAGSAIFDFGRTEAADFMSRQYYQMFQAAGMQEAIAQGAPEELGEVTADAMAADRAAIMRSDAWRSLVMIALAAGSVLLFALGRIRRGWLIALLGVIVLIDLVPVNLRYLPQSRFVAARRQQIQPTEADRAILRDPEPGFRVLNLTVSPFNDATTSYFHRSVGGYHGAKLARYQDLIERYLTSMDEGVLDMLNTRYLIRFDPTGQPVAELRATANGPAWFVQEVVDADTPQKEIDALGRIDTKTAAVINTREFDIRPLIGGEGEIRLEEYRPNYLRYEYTATAPGTAIFSEIYYKDGWTAYIDGIETPYFRADYLLRGMELPAGTHTVEWRFRAPGWNVAEGVTLASSLAILAGIIATVILVLRHERRQKTQA
;
A
#
# COMPACT_ATOMS: atom_id res chain seq x y z
N MET A 1 -13.23 -49.26 -10.08
CA MET A 1 -12.17 -49.24 -9.04
C MET A 1 -10.77 -48.94 -9.59
N THR A 2 -10.37 -49.50 -10.72
CA THR A 2 -9.04 -49.26 -11.34
C THR A 2 -8.76 -47.80 -11.70
N ARG A 3 -9.68 -47.08 -12.37
CA ARG A 3 -9.51 -45.65 -12.69
C ARG A 3 -9.36 -44.75 -11.43
N PHE A 4 -10.07 -45.06 -10.34
CA PHE A 4 -9.97 -44.31 -9.10
C PHE A 4 -8.59 -44.44 -8.43
N LYS A 5 -8.01 -45.64 -8.45
CA LYS A 5 -6.65 -45.91 -7.94
C LYS A 5 -5.54 -45.24 -8.75
N GLU A 6 -5.76 -44.92 -10.04
CA GLU A 6 -4.80 -44.19 -10.88
C GLU A 6 -4.93 -42.65 -10.75
N ILE A 7 -6.13 -42.14 -10.48
CA ILE A 7 -6.42 -40.70 -10.35
C ILE A 7 -6.09 -40.20 -8.95
N LEU A 8 -6.41 -40.98 -7.92
CA LEU A 8 -6.25 -40.59 -6.52
C LEU A 8 -4.82 -40.10 -6.17
N PRO A 9 -3.72 -40.74 -6.54
CA PRO A 9 -2.38 -40.28 -6.23
C PRO A 9 -2.02 -38.94 -6.89
N LYS A 10 -2.69 -38.58 -8.00
CA LYS A 10 -2.45 -37.32 -8.74
C LYS A 10 -3.21 -36.15 -8.17
N VAL A 11 -4.40 -36.40 -7.61
CA VAL A 11 -5.30 -35.37 -7.09
C VAL A 11 -5.11 -35.15 -5.59
N LEU A 12 -4.67 -36.21 -4.86
CA LEU A 12 -4.53 -36.17 -3.41
C LEU A 12 -3.62 -35.04 -2.88
N PRO A 13 -2.43 -34.76 -3.50
CA PRO A 13 -1.60 -33.64 -3.04
C PRO A 13 -2.29 -32.30 -3.16
N THR A 14 -3.06 -32.10 -4.24
CA THR A 14 -3.81 -30.88 -4.49
C THR A 14 -4.93 -30.70 -3.46
N GLY A 15 -5.73 -31.74 -3.26
CA GLY A 15 -6.82 -31.71 -2.25
C GLY A 15 -6.29 -31.49 -0.83
N ALA A 16 -5.19 -32.17 -0.48
CA ALA A 16 -4.55 -32.02 0.82
C ALA A 16 -3.98 -30.61 1.04
N ALA A 17 -3.29 -30.04 0.03
CA ALA A 17 -2.75 -28.69 0.12
C ALA A 17 -3.86 -27.64 0.25
N LEU A 18 -4.88 -27.69 -0.62
CA LEU A 18 -6.00 -26.73 -0.57
C LEU A 18 -6.75 -26.82 0.75
N LEU A 19 -7.03 -28.03 1.25
CA LEU A 19 -7.69 -28.22 2.54
C LEU A 19 -6.84 -27.68 3.69
N LEU A 20 -5.53 -27.96 3.72
CA LEU A 20 -4.63 -27.45 4.74
C LEU A 20 -4.57 -25.93 4.73
N PHE A 21 -4.40 -25.31 3.55
CA PHE A 21 -4.35 -23.85 3.42
C PHE A 21 -5.65 -23.18 3.84
N PHE A 22 -6.78 -23.79 3.50
CA PHE A 22 -8.09 -23.33 3.96
C PHE A 22 -8.23 -23.42 5.48
N ILE A 23 -7.87 -24.57 6.08
CA ILE A 23 -7.93 -24.77 7.53
C ILE A 23 -7.04 -23.76 8.26
N VAL A 24 -5.79 -23.56 7.80
CA VAL A 24 -4.87 -22.60 8.41
C VAL A 24 -5.44 -21.18 8.35
N SER A 25 -5.93 -20.76 7.18
CA SER A 25 -6.54 -19.44 7.01
C SER A 25 -7.83 -19.29 7.83
N ALA A 26 -8.70 -20.30 7.83
CA ALA A 26 -9.97 -20.26 8.55
C ALA A 26 -9.78 -20.27 10.08
N LEU A 27 -8.81 -21.01 10.58
CA LEU A 27 -8.52 -21.02 12.03
C LEU A 27 -7.91 -19.70 12.49
N TYR A 28 -7.01 -19.12 11.68
CA TYR A 28 -6.42 -17.83 12.01
C TYR A 28 -7.46 -16.71 12.03
N PHE A 29 -8.32 -16.67 11.02
CA PHE A 29 -9.38 -15.68 10.85
C PHE A 29 -10.76 -16.20 11.30
N ALA A 30 -10.80 -17.07 12.30
CA ALA A 30 -12.05 -17.65 12.82
C ALA A 30 -13.13 -16.61 13.17
N PRO A 31 -12.82 -15.42 13.73
CA PRO A 31 -13.82 -14.39 14.00
C PRO A 31 -14.60 -13.95 12.74
N GLN A 32 -13.92 -13.86 11.59
CA GLN A 32 -14.58 -13.51 10.31
C GLN A 32 -15.72 -14.48 9.94
N PHE A 33 -15.52 -15.78 10.20
CA PHE A 33 -16.53 -16.80 9.91
C PHE A 33 -17.68 -16.80 10.94
N ARG A 34 -17.56 -16.05 12.03
CA ARG A 34 -18.62 -15.73 12.99
C ARG A 34 -19.36 -14.43 12.69
N GLY A 35 -19.00 -13.76 11.57
CA GLY A 35 -19.60 -12.48 11.17
C GLY A 35 -18.96 -11.25 11.82
N GLU A 36 -17.81 -11.42 12.48
CA GLU A 36 -17.02 -10.30 12.97
C GLU A 36 -16.14 -9.73 11.85
N VAL A 37 -15.77 -8.47 11.95
CA VAL A 37 -14.97 -7.74 10.96
C VAL A 37 -13.70 -7.20 11.59
N LEU A 38 -12.65 -7.10 10.81
CA LEU A 38 -11.40 -6.48 11.23
C LEU A 38 -11.48 -4.98 10.95
N PRO A 39 -11.46 -4.10 11.97
CA PRO A 39 -11.33 -2.67 11.76
C PRO A 39 -9.97 -2.37 11.12
N GLN A 40 -10.02 -1.68 9.99
CA GLN A 40 -8.83 -1.36 9.21
C GLN A 40 -8.91 0.12 8.84
N HIS A 41 -7.91 0.89 9.22
CA HIS A 41 -7.89 2.33 9.01
C HIS A 41 -8.08 2.69 7.53
N ASP A 42 -7.28 2.11 6.63
CA ASP A 42 -7.35 2.43 5.20
C ASP A 42 -8.69 2.04 4.56
N VAL A 43 -9.33 0.97 5.07
CA VAL A 43 -10.67 0.57 4.59
C VAL A 43 -11.71 1.60 5.02
N GLN A 44 -11.65 2.09 6.25
CA GLN A 44 -12.55 3.14 6.73
C GLN A 44 -12.37 4.45 5.95
N GLN A 45 -11.12 4.84 5.70
CA GLN A 45 -10.83 5.99 4.84
C GLN A 45 -11.39 5.79 3.42
N TYR A 46 -11.21 4.59 2.85
CA TYR A 46 -11.77 4.24 1.55
C TYR A 46 -13.30 4.30 1.52
N GLU A 47 -13.99 3.88 2.58
CA GLU A 47 -15.45 4.00 2.69
C GLU A 47 -15.90 5.46 2.65
N GLY A 48 -15.20 6.34 3.38
CA GLY A 48 -15.44 7.78 3.34
C GLY A 48 -15.27 8.38 1.95
N MET A 49 -14.19 8.00 1.25
CA MET A 49 -13.90 8.45 -0.11
C MET A 49 -14.93 7.97 -1.14
N ALA A 50 -15.37 6.72 -1.02
CA ALA A 50 -16.18 6.04 -2.04
C ALA A 50 -17.70 6.23 -1.86
N LYS A 51 -18.13 6.74 -0.72
CA LYS A 51 -19.57 6.83 -0.36
C LYS A 51 -20.41 7.56 -1.40
N GLU A 52 -19.95 8.72 -1.88
CA GLU A 52 -20.66 9.50 -2.91
C GLU A 52 -20.82 8.71 -4.22
N ILE A 53 -19.77 7.95 -4.59
CA ILE A 53 -19.78 7.12 -5.80
C ILE A 53 -20.81 5.99 -5.65
N TRP A 54 -20.85 5.35 -4.49
CA TRP A 54 -21.82 4.29 -4.20
C TRP A 54 -23.26 4.80 -4.15
N ASP A 55 -23.47 5.97 -3.55
CA ASP A 55 -24.78 6.62 -3.47
C ASP A 55 -25.29 6.95 -4.88
N ASN A 56 -24.45 7.54 -5.72
CA ASN A 56 -24.81 7.84 -7.12
C ASN A 56 -25.11 6.56 -7.91
N ARG A 57 -24.28 5.53 -7.77
CA ARG A 57 -24.52 4.22 -8.42
C ARG A 57 -25.84 3.60 -7.98
N ALA A 58 -26.17 3.67 -6.70
CA ALA A 58 -27.43 3.15 -6.18
C ALA A 58 -28.66 3.90 -6.70
N GLN A 59 -28.54 5.21 -6.97
CA GLN A 59 -29.62 6.06 -7.46
C GLN A 59 -29.78 5.99 -8.99
N THR A 60 -28.67 5.99 -9.73
CA THR A 60 -28.67 6.14 -11.19
C THR A 60 -28.30 4.85 -11.95
N GLY A 61 -27.71 3.87 -11.28
CA GLY A 61 -27.12 2.69 -11.91
C GLY A 61 -25.73 2.92 -12.54
N GLU A 62 -25.20 4.15 -12.52
CA GLU A 62 -23.96 4.53 -13.16
C GLU A 62 -22.94 5.05 -12.14
N ASP A 63 -21.65 4.79 -12.40
CA ASP A 63 -20.56 5.39 -11.63
C ASP A 63 -20.27 6.80 -12.11
N PRO A 64 -20.18 7.76 -11.22
CA PRO A 64 -19.71 9.09 -11.57
C PRO A 64 -18.20 9.04 -11.83
N GLN A 65 -17.73 9.89 -12.74
CA GLN A 65 -16.31 10.06 -13.05
C GLN A 65 -15.66 11.20 -12.25
N TRP A 66 -16.46 11.99 -11.54
CA TRP A 66 -16.07 13.04 -10.59
C TRP A 66 -16.64 12.74 -9.22
N ALA A 67 -15.92 13.07 -8.14
CA ALA A 67 -16.38 13.01 -6.76
C ALA A 67 -16.15 14.36 -6.10
N GLY A 68 -17.22 14.98 -5.57
CA GLY A 68 -17.20 16.32 -5.00
C GLY A 68 -17.02 16.38 -3.49
N ARG A 69 -17.07 15.24 -2.80
CA ARG A 69 -17.07 15.20 -1.33
C ARG A 69 -15.70 15.31 -0.67
N MET A 70 -14.58 15.20 -1.41
CA MET A 70 -13.22 15.36 -0.86
C MET A 70 -12.49 16.51 -1.53
N PHE A 71 -11.73 17.29 -0.74
CA PHE A 71 -10.89 18.37 -1.24
C PHE A 71 -11.63 19.31 -2.21
N GLY A 72 -12.93 19.53 -1.95
CA GLY A 72 -13.79 20.28 -2.83
C GLY A 72 -14.11 19.66 -4.19
N GLY A 73 -13.50 18.54 -4.53
CA GLY A 73 -13.74 17.77 -5.74
C GLY A 73 -12.47 17.21 -6.36
N MET A 74 -12.57 15.96 -6.85
CA MET A 74 -11.48 15.26 -7.56
C MET A 74 -12.03 14.17 -8.49
N PRO A 75 -11.23 13.69 -9.47
CA PRO A 75 -11.65 12.59 -10.34
C PRO A 75 -11.96 11.31 -9.56
N ALA A 76 -13.17 10.77 -9.74
CA ALA A 76 -13.65 9.56 -9.06
C ALA A 76 -12.93 8.28 -9.53
N TYR A 77 -12.36 8.28 -10.74
CA TYR A 77 -11.64 7.12 -11.28
C TYR A 77 -10.34 6.78 -10.53
N LEU A 78 -9.90 7.65 -9.62
CA LEU A 78 -8.79 7.38 -8.70
C LEU A 78 -9.25 6.76 -7.38
N ILE A 79 -10.55 6.79 -7.10
CA ILE A 79 -11.14 6.29 -5.87
C ILE A 79 -11.77 4.93 -6.10
N ASN A 80 -12.93 4.91 -6.78
CA ASN A 80 -13.70 3.69 -7.00
C ASN A 80 -14.66 3.82 -8.18
N VAL A 81 -14.15 3.67 -9.41
CA VAL A 81 -14.99 3.59 -10.61
C VAL A 81 -14.91 2.19 -11.18
N ALA A 82 -16.03 1.63 -11.57
CA ALA A 82 -16.07 0.34 -12.26
C ALA A 82 -15.52 0.49 -13.68
N TYR A 83 -14.65 -0.43 -14.05
CA TYR A 83 -14.16 -0.59 -15.42
C TYR A 83 -14.73 -1.88 -16.01
N PRO A 84 -15.89 -1.85 -16.69
CA PRO A 84 -16.57 -3.04 -17.19
C PRO A 84 -15.71 -3.88 -18.15
N ALA A 85 -14.84 -3.23 -18.89
CA ALA A 85 -13.93 -3.86 -19.85
C ALA A 85 -12.77 -4.65 -19.22
N GLN A 86 -12.50 -4.49 -17.92
CA GLN A 86 -11.50 -5.31 -17.20
C GLN A 86 -12.01 -6.74 -16.96
N LEU A 87 -12.33 -7.50 -18.02
CA LEU A 87 -12.97 -8.81 -17.90
C LEU A 87 -12.13 -9.80 -17.05
N VAL A 88 -10.81 -9.77 -17.20
CA VAL A 88 -9.89 -10.67 -16.43
C VAL A 88 -10.02 -10.39 -14.94
N LYS A 89 -9.89 -9.13 -14.52
CA LYS A 89 -10.00 -8.71 -13.12
C LYS A 89 -11.40 -8.98 -12.56
N ASN A 90 -12.44 -8.62 -13.31
CA ASN A 90 -13.82 -8.76 -12.87
C ASN A 90 -14.19 -10.23 -12.68
N THR A 91 -13.77 -11.12 -13.59
CA THR A 91 -13.98 -12.57 -13.47
C THR A 91 -13.25 -13.14 -12.27
N ALA A 92 -11.95 -12.81 -12.10
CA ALA A 92 -11.18 -13.24 -10.93
C ALA A 92 -11.80 -12.73 -9.62
N GLY A 93 -12.30 -11.48 -9.61
CA GLY A 93 -12.99 -10.88 -8.48
C GLY A 93 -14.22 -11.66 -8.03
N GLN A 94 -14.96 -12.31 -8.94
CA GLN A 94 -16.08 -13.19 -8.57
C GLN A 94 -15.58 -14.50 -7.93
N ILE A 95 -14.47 -15.05 -8.44
CA ILE A 95 -13.90 -16.30 -7.91
C ILE A 95 -13.38 -16.10 -6.47
N VAL A 96 -12.66 -15.01 -6.22
CA VAL A 96 -12.08 -14.77 -4.88
C VAL A 96 -13.12 -14.43 -3.82
N LYS A 97 -14.32 -14.00 -4.19
CA LYS A 97 -15.47 -13.76 -3.28
C LYS A 97 -16.00 -15.04 -2.62
N ILE A 98 -15.60 -16.23 -3.07
CA ILE A 98 -15.97 -17.51 -2.43
C ILE A 98 -15.47 -17.55 -0.97
N ILE A 99 -14.34 -16.90 -0.71
CA ILE A 99 -13.82 -16.69 0.65
C ILE A 99 -13.69 -15.18 0.85
N ASN A 100 -14.32 -14.65 1.89
CA ASN A 100 -14.20 -13.22 2.21
C ASN A 100 -12.78 -12.86 2.69
N THR A 101 -12.39 -11.60 2.49
CA THR A 101 -11.18 -11.04 3.10
C THR A 101 -11.42 -10.79 4.60
N PRO A 102 -10.38 -10.90 5.44
CA PRO A 102 -8.96 -11.10 5.14
C PRO A 102 -8.50 -12.55 4.93
N ALA A 103 -9.27 -13.57 5.31
CA ALA A 103 -8.87 -14.97 5.15
C ALA A 103 -8.50 -15.35 3.71
N ALA A 104 -9.22 -14.78 2.72
CA ALA A 104 -8.94 -14.97 1.30
C ALA A 104 -7.50 -14.59 0.92
N PHE A 105 -6.94 -13.52 1.49
CA PHE A 105 -5.60 -13.08 1.16
C PHE A 105 -4.56 -14.16 1.47
N VAL A 106 -4.59 -14.70 2.69
CA VAL A 106 -3.63 -15.71 3.15
C VAL A 106 -3.85 -17.03 2.42
N PHE A 107 -5.10 -17.44 2.24
CA PHE A 107 -5.43 -18.65 1.48
C PHE A 107 -4.91 -18.57 0.04
N PHE A 108 -5.25 -17.53 -0.70
CA PHE A 108 -4.84 -17.41 -2.11
C PHE A 108 -3.35 -17.13 -2.28
N ALA A 109 -2.66 -16.49 -1.32
CA ALA A 109 -1.21 -16.36 -1.32
C ALA A 109 -0.52 -17.73 -1.25
N MET A 110 -0.97 -18.60 -0.31
CA MET A 110 -0.48 -19.98 -0.22
C MET A 110 -0.78 -20.79 -1.49
N VAL A 111 -1.99 -20.68 -2.03
CA VAL A 111 -2.40 -21.36 -3.26
C VAL A 111 -1.57 -20.90 -4.46
N SER A 112 -1.37 -19.60 -4.62
CA SER A 112 -0.59 -19.01 -5.71
C SER A 112 0.86 -19.50 -5.68
N MET A 113 1.49 -19.44 -4.52
CA MET A 113 2.85 -19.98 -4.36
C MET A 113 2.88 -21.48 -4.64
N TRP A 114 1.92 -22.24 -4.14
CA TRP A 114 1.85 -23.69 -4.34
C TRP A 114 1.66 -24.06 -5.81
N LEU A 115 0.83 -23.34 -6.56
CA LEU A 115 0.62 -23.57 -8.00
C LEU A 115 1.86 -23.19 -8.84
N MET A 116 2.63 -22.18 -8.42
CA MET A 116 3.88 -21.82 -9.08
C MET A 116 4.96 -22.90 -8.94
N LEU A 117 5.06 -23.55 -7.77
CA LEU A 117 6.17 -24.43 -7.44
C LEU A 117 6.31 -25.66 -8.37
N PRO A 118 5.25 -26.38 -8.81
CA PRO A 118 5.35 -27.42 -9.83
C PRO A 118 5.86 -26.90 -11.18
N ILE A 119 5.56 -25.66 -11.54
CA ILE A 119 6.07 -25.04 -12.78
C ILE A 119 7.60 -24.95 -12.74
N VAL A 120 8.17 -24.69 -11.56
CA VAL A 120 9.63 -24.65 -11.38
C VAL A 120 10.24 -26.00 -11.01
N GLY A 121 9.45 -27.07 -11.08
CA GLY A 121 9.89 -28.45 -10.90
C GLY A 121 9.87 -28.97 -9.47
N VAL A 122 9.14 -28.32 -8.57
CA VAL A 122 8.99 -28.76 -7.18
C VAL A 122 7.83 -29.75 -7.06
N ASN A 123 8.05 -30.84 -6.33
CA ASN A 123 6.99 -31.82 -6.06
C ASN A 123 5.83 -31.16 -5.25
N PRO A 124 4.55 -31.41 -5.57
CA PRO A 124 3.42 -30.78 -4.89
C PRO A 124 3.38 -30.98 -3.37
N TRP A 125 3.80 -32.14 -2.84
CA TRP A 125 3.92 -32.36 -1.39
C TRP A 125 4.99 -31.48 -0.73
N VAL A 126 6.13 -31.35 -1.39
CA VAL A 126 7.23 -30.48 -0.94
C VAL A 126 6.81 -29.03 -1.00
N GLY A 127 6.03 -28.66 -2.00
CA GLY A 127 5.54 -27.30 -2.22
C GLY A 127 4.67 -26.76 -1.09
N ILE A 128 4.09 -27.62 -0.23
CA ILE A 128 3.28 -27.18 0.91
C ILE A 128 4.09 -26.29 1.86
N ILE A 129 5.34 -26.66 2.18
CA ILE A 129 6.17 -25.92 3.15
C ILE A 129 6.49 -24.52 2.68
N PRO A 130 7.07 -24.29 1.48
CA PRO A 130 7.32 -22.93 0.98
C PRO A 130 6.04 -22.10 0.82
N SER A 131 4.90 -22.74 0.54
CA SER A 131 3.62 -22.05 0.44
C SER A 131 3.12 -21.55 1.80
N LEU A 132 3.27 -22.36 2.86
CA LEU A 132 3.01 -21.92 4.24
C LEU A 132 3.95 -20.77 4.62
N MET A 133 5.26 -20.86 4.31
CA MET A 133 6.23 -19.79 4.58
C MET A 133 5.81 -18.48 3.92
N TYR A 134 5.41 -18.53 2.64
CA TYR A 134 4.99 -17.34 1.90
C TYR A 134 3.71 -16.74 2.46
N GLY A 135 2.64 -17.54 2.57
CA GLY A 135 1.33 -17.04 2.98
C GLY A 135 1.25 -16.64 4.45
N LEU A 136 2.18 -17.14 5.30
CA LEU A 136 2.26 -16.81 6.72
C LEU A 136 3.38 -15.83 7.06
N SER A 137 4.06 -15.24 6.07
CA SER A 137 5.03 -14.17 6.32
C SER A 137 4.39 -13.05 7.16
N THR A 138 5.08 -12.60 8.20
CA THR A 138 4.51 -11.63 9.15
C THR A 138 4.14 -10.32 8.49
N TYR A 139 4.89 -9.88 7.49
CA TYR A 139 4.56 -8.68 6.72
C TYR A 139 3.13 -8.68 6.16
N PHE A 140 2.63 -9.85 5.69
CA PHE A 140 1.26 -9.94 5.17
C PHE A 140 0.22 -9.62 6.24
N PHE A 141 0.44 -10.07 7.47
CA PHE A 141 -0.46 -9.78 8.59
C PHE A 141 -0.41 -8.31 9.02
N LEU A 142 0.78 -7.68 8.94
CA LEU A 142 0.92 -6.24 9.18
C LEU A 142 0.10 -5.43 8.19
N ILE A 143 0.25 -5.68 6.89
CA ILE A 143 -0.46 -4.95 5.84
C ILE A 143 -1.96 -5.30 5.77
N ILE A 144 -2.36 -6.52 6.18
CA ILE A 144 -3.78 -6.88 6.39
C ILE A 144 -4.34 -6.05 7.54
N GLY A 145 -3.62 -5.98 8.67
CA GLY A 145 -4.04 -5.18 9.83
C GLY A 145 -4.21 -3.69 9.53
N ALA A 146 -3.40 -3.14 8.64
CA ALA A 146 -3.49 -1.76 8.18
C ALA A 146 -4.60 -1.52 7.14
N GLY A 147 -5.04 -2.55 6.41
CA GLY A 147 -6.05 -2.44 5.35
C GLY A 147 -5.48 -2.25 3.94
N HIS A 148 -4.22 -2.58 3.71
CA HIS A 148 -3.57 -2.45 2.41
C HIS A 148 -4.04 -3.52 1.40
N VAL A 149 -5.31 -3.50 1.04
CA VAL A 149 -6.00 -4.49 0.20
C VAL A 149 -5.34 -4.66 -1.18
N THR A 150 -5.00 -3.54 -1.83
CA THR A 150 -4.37 -3.54 -3.16
C THR A 150 -2.99 -4.20 -3.14
N LYS A 151 -2.20 -3.94 -2.09
CA LYS A 151 -0.89 -4.54 -1.87
C LYS A 151 -1.00 -6.05 -1.70
N MET A 152 -1.95 -6.51 -0.89
CA MET A 152 -2.18 -7.95 -0.68
C MET A 152 -2.55 -8.68 -1.98
N TRP A 153 -3.46 -8.14 -2.80
CA TRP A 153 -3.82 -8.77 -4.06
C TRP A 153 -2.65 -8.82 -5.04
N ALA A 154 -1.83 -7.77 -5.13
CA ALA A 154 -0.61 -7.79 -5.95
C ALA A 154 0.33 -8.94 -5.51
N LEU A 155 0.55 -9.10 -4.20
CA LEU A 155 1.37 -10.19 -3.64
C LEU A 155 0.74 -11.59 -3.86
N VAL A 156 -0.59 -11.70 -3.83
CA VAL A 156 -1.29 -12.95 -4.14
C VAL A 156 -1.03 -13.39 -5.59
N TYR A 157 -1.01 -12.49 -6.55
CA TYR A 157 -0.86 -12.84 -7.97
C TYR A 157 0.61 -12.93 -8.42
N ALA A 158 1.54 -12.29 -7.73
CA ALA A 158 2.95 -12.23 -8.10
C ALA A 158 3.63 -13.61 -8.29
N PRO A 159 3.45 -14.63 -7.43
CA PRO A 159 4.07 -15.93 -7.66
C PRO A 159 3.65 -16.59 -8.98
N LEU A 160 2.36 -16.52 -9.35
CA LEU A 160 1.87 -17.09 -10.60
C LEU A 160 2.30 -16.30 -11.83
N MET A 161 2.41 -14.98 -11.74
CA MET A 161 3.04 -14.16 -12.76
C MET A 161 4.48 -14.59 -13.01
N MET A 162 5.27 -14.77 -11.94
CA MET A 162 6.65 -15.24 -12.01
C MET A 162 6.76 -16.67 -12.53
N GLY A 163 5.83 -17.55 -12.14
CA GLY A 163 5.71 -18.91 -12.67
C GLY A 163 5.45 -18.95 -14.17
N GLY A 164 4.54 -18.09 -14.66
CA GLY A 164 4.27 -17.91 -16.08
C GLY A 164 5.51 -17.46 -16.86
N ALA A 165 6.21 -16.44 -16.36
CA ALA A 165 7.47 -15.96 -16.95
C ALA A 165 8.54 -17.03 -16.98
N TRP A 166 8.69 -17.80 -15.90
CA TRP A 166 9.60 -18.95 -15.85
C TRP A 166 9.25 -20.00 -16.91
N LEU A 167 7.97 -20.36 -17.04
CA LEU A 167 7.51 -21.34 -18.04
C LEU A 167 7.70 -20.83 -19.48
N THR A 168 7.50 -19.53 -19.72
CA THR A 168 7.76 -18.88 -21.00
C THR A 168 9.23 -19.05 -21.41
N LEU A 169 10.13 -18.74 -20.47
CA LEU A 169 11.56 -18.73 -20.75
C LEU A 169 12.19 -20.14 -20.81
N ARG A 170 11.63 -21.12 -20.11
CA ARG A 170 12.25 -22.46 -19.94
C ARG A 170 11.44 -23.64 -20.42
N GLY A 171 10.13 -23.51 -20.48
CA GLY A 171 9.23 -24.62 -20.81
C GLY A 171 8.42 -24.35 -22.08
N ASN A 172 7.12 -24.61 -21.99
CA ASN A 172 6.17 -24.28 -23.03
C ASN A 172 5.94 -22.76 -23.08
N MET A 173 6.52 -22.10 -24.08
CA MET A 173 6.50 -20.65 -24.18
C MET A 173 5.09 -20.07 -24.38
N TRP A 174 4.17 -20.81 -25.05
CA TRP A 174 2.82 -20.33 -25.29
C TRP A 174 1.95 -20.41 -24.04
N LEU A 175 2.00 -21.55 -23.33
CA LEU A 175 1.32 -21.68 -22.04
C LEU A 175 1.89 -20.69 -21.01
N GLY A 176 3.22 -20.57 -20.97
CA GLY A 176 3.90 -19.62 -20.11
C GLY A 176 3.48 -18.17 -20.42
N GLY A 177 3.47 -17.79 -21.71
CA GLY A 177 3.04 -16.46 -22.14
C GLY A 177 1.59 -16.18 -21.79
N ALA A 178 0.68 -17.13 -22.00
CA ALA A 178 -0.73 -16.98 -21.63
C ALA A 178 -0.92 -16.84 -20.11
N LEU A 179 -0.22 -17.65 -19.29
CA LEU A 179 -0.23 -17.53 -17.83
C LEU A 179 0.40 -16.22 -17.35
N THR A 180 1.50 -15.78 -17.98
CA THR A 180 2.09 -14.47 -17.66
C THR A 180 1.12 -13.34 -17.94
N ALA A 181 0.48 -13.34 -19.12
CA ALA A 181 -0.51 -12.31 -19.48
C ALA A 181 -1.66 -12.28 -18.50
N LEU A 182 -2.19 -13.44 -18.11
CA LEU A 182 -3.29 -13.56 -17.16
C LEU A 182 -2.90 -13.01 -15.78
N PHE A 183 -1.82 -13.53 -15.19
CA PHE A 183 -1.47 -13.18 -13.81
C PHE A 183 -0.80 -11.82 -13.69
N ALA A 184 -0.08 -11.35 -14.71
CA ALA A 184 0.38 -9.97 -14.77
C ALA A 184 -0.81 -9.00 -14.94
N SER A 185 -1.85 -9.36 -15.72
CA SER A 185 -3.08 -8.57 -15.78
C SER A 185 -3.76 -8.44 -14.42
N LEU A 186 -3.83 -9.50 -13.62
CA LEU A 186 -4.41 -9.49 -12.28
C LEU A 186 -3.53 -8.72 -11.28
N GLU A 187 -2.22 -8.89 -11.36
CA GLU A 187 -1.26 -8.23 -10.48
C GLU A 187 -1.26 -6.71 -10.71
N ILE A 188 -1.16 -6.26 -11.98
CA ILE A 188 -1.30 -4.85 -12.34
C ILE A 188 -2.69 -4.33 -11.96
N GLY A 189 -3.73 -5.14 -12.21
CA GLY A 189 -5.12 -4.82 -11.87
C GLY A 189 -5.39 -4.70 -10.37
N ALA A 190 -4.51 -5.23 -9.51
CA ALA A 190 -4.55 -4.98 -8.07
C ALA A 190 -4.24 -3.51 -7.72
N ASN A 191 -3.70 -2.75 -8.67
CA ASN A 191 -3.43 -1.32 -8.56
C ASN A 191 -2.40 -0.96 -7.48
N HIS A 192 -1.29 -1.71 -7.43
CA HIS A 192 -0.14 -1.38 -6.58
C HIS A 192 1.17 -1.35 -7.39
N PRO A 193 1.43 -0.29 -8.18
CA PRO A 193 2.54 -0.23 -9.13
C PRO A 193 3.93 -0.47 -8.52
N GLN A 194 4.13 -0.12 -7.26
CA GLN A 194 5.41 -0.32 -6.57
C GLN A 194 5.71 -1.82 -6.34
N ILE A 195 4.72 -2.63 -5.99
CA ILE A 195 4.88 -4.08 -5.88
C ILE A 195 5.18 -4.68 -7.25
N THR A 196 4.40 -4.28 -8.27
CA THR A 196 4.66 -4.67 -9.68
C THR A 196 6.11 -4.38 -10.07
N TYR A 197 6.60 -3.19 -9.75
CA TYR A 197 7.97 -2.76 -10.06
C TYR A 197 9.02 -3.68 -9.44
N TYR A 198 8.90 -4.03 -8.17
CA TYR A 198 9.87 -4.91 -7.50
C TYR A 198 9.84 -6.34 -8.08
N PHE A 199 8.67 -6.86 -8.44
CA PHE A 199 8.59 -8.15 -9.12
C PHE A 199 9.08 -8.09 -10.57
N LEU A 200 9.01 -6.96 -11.25
CA LEU A 200 9.67 -6.76 -12.56
C LEU A 200 11.19 -6.80 -12.42
N LEU A 201 11.80 -6.30 -11.34
CA LEU A 201 13.23 -6.48 -11.07
C LEU A 201 13.58 -7.96 -10.90
N ALA A 202 12.75 -8.74 -10.20
CA ALA A 202 12.93 -10.17 -10.05
C ALA A 202 12.78 -10.90 -11.41
N MET A 203 11.83 -10.49 -12.23
CA MET A 203 11.64 -11.01 -13.59
C MET A 203 12.83 -10.68 -14.50
N ALA A 204 13.37 -9.47 -14.39
CA ALA A 204 14.58 -9.05 -15.10
C ALA A 204 15.80 -9.90 -14.68
N ALA A 205 15.97 -10.19 -13.39
CA ALA A 205 17.04 -11.08 -12.91
C ALA A 205 16.92 -12.49 -13.49
N LEU A 206 15.70 -13.04 -13.53
CA LEU A 206 15.43 -14.33 -14.20
C LEU A 206 15.74 -14.24 -15.69
N TRP A 207 15.28 -13.21 -16.39
CA TRP A 207 15.50 -13.00 -17.82
C TRP A 207 16.99 -12.86 -18.15
N ILE A 208 17.76 -12.08 -17.38
CA ILE A 208 19.22 -11.95 -17.51
C ILE A 208 19.91 -13.32 -17.33
N SER A 209 19.51 -14.08 -16.29
CA SER A 209 20.04 -15.41 -16.04
C SER A 209 19.83 -16.35 -17.24
N GLU A 210 18.65 -16.30 -17.89
CA GLU A 210 18.35 -17.09 -19.10
C GLU A 210 19.10 -16.58 -20.33
N GLY A 211 19.23 -15.27 -20.47
CA GLY A 211 19.99 -14.64 -21.55
C GLY A 211 21.47 -15.04 -21.53
N ILE A 212 22.10 -15.05 -20.35
CA ILE A 212 23.48 -15.50 -20.17
C ILE A 212 23.65 -16.96 -20.64
N VAL A 213 22.70 -17.82 -20.31
CA VAL A 213 22.73 -19.22 -20.73
C VAL A 213 22.49 -19.37 -22.23
N ALA A 214 21.54 -18.63 -22.78
CA ALA A 214 21.27 -18.65 -24.21
C ALA A 214 22.48 -18.18 -25.02
N PHE A 215 23.18 -17.15 -24.55
CA PHE A 215 24.44 -16.68 -25.12
C PHE A 215 25.53 -17.76 -25.09
N ARG A 216 25.79 -18.33 -23.91
CA ARG A 216 26.82 -19.37 -23.72
C ARG A 216 26.53 -20.63 -24.54
N LYS A 217 25.24 -21.01 -24.69
CA LYS A 217 24.83 -22.20 -25.45
C LYS A 217 24.54 -21.90 -26.92
N LYS A 218 24.74 -20.68 -27.40
CA LYS A 218 24.45 -20.20 -28.77
C LYS A 218 23.01 -20.42 -29.21
N HIS A 219 22.05 -20.27 -28.28
CA HIS A 219 20.62 -20.44 -28.53
C HIS A 219 19.85 -19.11 -28.51
N LEU A 220 20.49 -17.98 -28.87
CA LEU A 220 19.92 -16.63 -28.89
C LEU A 220 18.62 -16.50 -29.68
N PRO A 221 18.44 -17.13 -30.88
CA PRO A 221 17.16 -17.01 -31.61
C PRO A 221 15.97 -17.59 -30.86
N SER A 222 16.16 -18.69 -30.11
CA SER A 222 15.12 -19.26 -29.25
C SER A 222 14.82 -18.36 -28.07
N PHE A 223 15.83 -17.80 -27.45
CA PHE A 223 15.68 -16.83 -26.34
C PHE A 223 14.95 -15.57 -26.81
N ALA A 224 15.30 -15.03 -27.99
CA ALA A 224 14.64 -13.86 -28.56
C ALA A 224 13.14 -14.11 -28.80
N ARG A 225 12.76 -15.28 -29.37
CA ARG A 225 11.35 -15.65 -29.54
C ARG A 225 10.60 -15.75 -28.21
N ARG A 226 11.20 -16.34 -27.17
CA ARG A 226 10.64 -16.44 -25.81
C ARG A 226 10.49 -15.07 -25.15
N THR A 227 11.47 -14.20 -25.36
CA THR A 227 11.43 -12.79 -24.93
C THR A 227 10.29 -12.04 -25.63
N ALA A 228 10.11 -12.23 -26.94
CA ALA A 228 9.01 -11.61 -27.67
C ALA A 228 7.63 -12.06 -27.15
N VAL A 229 7.47 -13.34 -26.82
CA VAL A 229 6.24 -13.86 -26.19
C VAL A 229 6.02 -13.23 -24.81
N LEU A 230 7.08 -13.10 -24.00
CA LEU A 230 7.02 -12.50 -22.69
C LEU A 230 6.64 -10.99 -22.77
N LEU A 231 7.24 -10.26 -23.71
CA LEU A 231 6.88 -8.86 -23.98
C LEU A 231 5.44 -8.72 -24.46
N GLY A 232 4.99 -9.58 -25.38
CA GLY A 232 3.60 -9.63 -25.84
C GLY A 232 2.62 -9.89 -24.70
N ALA A 233 2.98 -10.80 -23.79
CA ALA A 233 2.21 -11.05 -22.57
C ALA A 233 2.12 -9.80 -21.66
N GLY A 234 3.24 -9.08 -21.48
CA GLY A 234 3.29 -7.82 -20.75
C GLY A 234 2.42 -6.73 -21.40
N ILE A 235 2.49 -6.59 -22.74
CA ILE A 235 1.66 -5.63 -23.47
C ILE A 235 0.16 -5.92 -23.27
N LEU A 236 -0.24 -7.18 -23.36
CA LEU A 236 -1.63 -7.58 -23.12
C LEU A 236 -2.06 -7.34 -21.66
N ALA A 237 -1.17 -7.60 -20.71
CA ALA A 237 -1.45 -7.35 -19.28
C ALA A 237 -1.64 -5.86 -18.98
N VAL A 238 -0.77 -5.00 -19.53
CA VAL A 238 -0.93 -3.53 -19.45
C VAL A 238 -2.19 -3.10 -20.20
N GLY A 239 -2.40 -3.61 -21.40
CA GLY A 239 -3.57 -3.30 -22.22
C GLY A 239 -4.90 -3.65 -21.57
N SER A 240 -4.99 -4.78 -20.86
CA SER A 240 -6.19 -5.17 -20.11
C SER A 240 -6.45 -4.33 -18.85
N ASN A 241 -5.53 -3.46 -18.47
CA ASN A 241 -5.63 -2.47 -17.40
C ASN A 241 -5.41 -1.04 -17.96
N PHE A 242 -5.60 -0.85 -19.29
CA PHE A 242 -5.23 0.41 -19.93
C PHE A 242 -6.03 1.59 -19.39
N ALA A 243 -7.35 1.45 -19.22
CA ALA A 243 -8.19 2.55 -18.75
C ALA A 243 -7.76 3.07 -17.36
N PRO A 244 -7.69 2.26 -16.29
CA PRO A 244 -7.24 2.77 -14.98
C PRO A 244 -5.80 3.27 -14.99
N LEU A 245 -4.89 2.64 -15.74
CA LEU A 245 -3.51 3.12 -15.87
C LEU A 245 -3.40 4.45 -16.59
N TRP A 246 -4.14 4.62 -17.69
CA TRP A 246 -4.20 5.84 -18.46
C TRP A 246 -4.64 7.03 -17.62
N TYR A 247 -5.77 6.87 -16.90
CA TYR A 247 -6.29 7.94 -16.05
C TYR A 247 -5.39 8.24 -14.87
N THR A 248 -4.83 7.22 -14.24
CA THR A 248 -3.86 7.43 -13.15
C THR A 248 -2.62 8.20 -13.61
N MET A 249 -2.06 7.82 -14.78
CA MET A 249 -0.89 8.47 -15.33
C MET A 249 -1.19 9.91 -15.79
N HIS A 250 -2.33 10.12 -16.44
CA HIS A 250 -2.73 11.44 -16.92
C HIS A 250 -2.97 12.40 -15.76
N HIS A 251 -3.71 11.96 -14.75
CA HIS A 251 -3.98 12.75 -13.57
C HIS A 251 -2.73 13.00 -12.71
N SER A 252 -1.80 12.06 -12.64
CA SER A 252 -0.61 12.18 -11.77
C SER A 252 0.20 13.45 -11.99
N LYS A 253 0.16 13.99 -13.21
CA LYS A 253 0.83 15.26 -13.57
C LYS A 253 0.25 16.49 -12.88
N GLN A 254 -1.01 16.43 -12.45
CA GLN A 254 -1.71 17.53 -11.77
C GLN A 254 -1.76 17.33 -10.25
N THR A 255 -1.12 16.28 -9.74
CA THR A 255 -1.11 15.94 -8.31
C THR A 255 0.23 16.26 -7.66
N ILE A 256 0.26 16.14 -6.34
CA ILE A 256 1.51 16.22 -5.55
C ILE A 256 2.64 15.30 -6.07
N ARG A 257 2.32 14.29 -6.89
CA ARG A 257 3.31 13.40 -7.53
C ARG A 257 3.91 13.97 -8.81
N GLY A 258 3.28 15.00 -9.38
CA GLY A 258 3.80 15.78 -10.51
C GLY A 258 4.67 16.95 -10.08
N GLY A 259 4.65 17.29 -8.78
CA GLY A 259 5.32 18.45 -8.21
C GLY A 259 4.39 19.67 -8.12
N SER A 260 4.78 20.67 -7.31
CA SER A 260 4.09 21.96 -7.22
C SER A 260 4.55 22.90 -8.32
N GLU A 261 3.63 23.65 -8.90
CA GLU A 261 3.93 24.73 -9.87
C GLU A 261 4.66 25.91 -9.21
N LEU A 262 4.59 26.05 -7.87
CA LEU A 262 5.29 27.08 -7.10
C LEU A 262 6.80 26.84 -7.05
N ALA A 263 7.24 25.59 -7.08
CA ALA A 263 8.65 25.22 -7.04
C ALA A 263 9.38 25.39 -8.39
N ALA A 264 8.67 25.68 -9.49
CA ALA A 264 9.25 25.81 -10.82
C ALA A 264 10.14 27.06 -11.02
N GLY A 265 10.24 27.94 -10.00
CA GLY A 265 11.11 29.12 -10.00
C GLY A 265 12.54 28.86 -9.49
N GLU A 266 12.81 27.76 -8.81
CA GLU A 266 14.15 27.33 -8.41
C GLU A 266 14.65 26.23 -9.35
N GLU A 267 15.90 26.25 -9.76
CA GLU A 267 16.52 25.38 -10.79
C GLU A 267 16.54 23.87 -10.48
N THR A 268 15.61 23.36 -9.71
CA THR A 268 15.47 21.95 -9.32
C THR A 268 14.10 21.38 -9.64
N SER A 269 13.70 21.37 -10.93
CA SER A 269 12.66 20.46 -11.38
C SER A 269 13.23 19.01 -11.38
N GLN A 270 13.42 18.42 -10.20
CA GLN A 270 13.67 16.98 -10.10
C GLN A 270 12.42 16.26 -10.53
N GLU A 271 12.45 15.62 -11.71
CA GLU A 271 11.43 14.65 -12.09
C GLU A 271 11.38 13.50 -11.06
N GLY A 272 10.48 13.56 -10.10
CA GLY A 272 10.32 12.51 -9.09
C GLY A 272 10.03 13.05 -7.69
N LEU A 273 9.97 12.14 -6.71
CA LEU A 273 9.84 12.49 -5.31
C LEU A 273 11.17 13.04 -4.75
N ALA A 274 11.08 13.95 -3.78
CA ALA A 274 12.25 14.33 -2.99
C ALA A 274 12.86 13.10 -2.32
N LEU A 275 14.19 13.01 -2.32
CA LEU A 275 14.91 11.83 -1.85
C LEU A 275 14.59 11.53 -0.39
N ASP A 276 14.57 12.54 0.47
CA ASP A 276 14.26 12.39 1.90
C ASP A 276 12.85 11.86 2.12
N TYR A 277 11.87 12.40 1.37
CA TYR A 277 10.48 11.91 1.43
C TYR A 277 10.35 10.45 0.94
N ALA A 278 11.03 10.10 -0.14
CA ALA A 278 10.98 8.75 -0.69
C ALA A 278 11.64 7.72 0.25
N THR A 279 12.69 8.12 0.96
CA THR A 279 13.48 7.27 1.86
C THR A 279 13.10 7.40 3.33
N ALA A 280 12.06 8.18 3.67
CA ALA A 280 11.61 8.36 5.06
C ALA A 280 11.33 7.03 5.79
N TRP A 281 10.80 6.01 5.09
CA TRP A 281 10.62 4.65 5.59
C TRP A 281 11.70 3.72 5.04
N SER A 282 12.94 4.00 5.40
CA SER A 282 14.07 3.10 5.14
C SER A 282 14.18 2.03 6.21
N TYR A 283 14.58 0.85 5.80
CA TYR A 283 14.82 -0.27 6.71
C TYR A 283 16.20 -0.14 7.33
N GLY A 284 16.32 -0.16 8.64
CA GLY A 284 17.60 -0.09 9.33
C GLY A 284 18.50 -1.29 8.98
N ARG A 285 19.79 -1.07 8.90
CA ARG A 285 20.72 -2.20 8.65
C ARG A 285 20.60 -3.27 9.71
N ALA A 286 20.56 -2.87 10.97
CA ALA A 286 20.35 -3.77 12.10
C ALA A 286 18.93 -4.34 12.12
N GLU A 287 17.91 -3.63 11.62
CA GLU A 287 16.56 -4.15 11.47
C GLU A 287 16.48 -5.38 10.54
N SER A 288 17.49 -5.59 9.67
CA SER A 288 17.55 -6.79 8.82
C SER A 288 17.58 -8.10 9.63
N TRP A 289 17.96 -8.04 10.90
CA TRP A 289 17.88 -9.19 11.79
C TRP A 289 16.45 -9.54 12.20
N ASN A 290 15.48 -8.63 12.04
CA ASN A 290 14.06 -8.96 12.19
C ASN A 290 13.61 -10.07 11.23
N LEU A 291 14.26 -10.25 10.09
CA LEU A 291 13.96 -11.36 9.18
C LEU A 291 14.17 -12.74 9.85
N LEU A 292 15.10 -12.81 10.85
CA LEU A 292 15.51 -14.04 11.54
C LEU A 292 14.98 -14.10 12.99
N ILE A 293 14.93 -12.97 13.67
CA ILE A 293 14.54 -12.81 15.09
C ILE A 293 13.41 -11.79 15.14
N PRO A 294 12.16 -12.20 15.44
CA PRO A 294 10.99 -11.35 15.16
C PRO A 294 11.05 -9.96 15.83
N ASP A 295 11.26 -9.88 17.13
CA ASP A 295 11.26 -8.62 17.87
C ASP A 295 12.69 -8.11 18.14
N PHE A 296 13.59 -8.26 17.17
CA PHE A 296 14.97 -7.80 17.29
C PHE A 296 15.05 -6.32 17.63
N MET A 297 14.19 -5.51 17.02
CA MET A 297 14.06 -4.06 17.26
C MET A 297 12.90 -3.69 18.22
N GLY A 298 12.45 -4.63 19.07
CA GLY A 298 11.44 -4.34 20.09
C GLY A 298 9.99 -4.52 19.65
N GLY A 299 9.71 -4.80 18.37
CA GLY A 299 8.36 -5.07 17.84
C GLY A 299 7.79 -3.93 17.01
N ASP A 300 6.53 -3.53 17.24
CA ASP A 300 5.89 -2.39 16.59
C ASP A 300 6.08 -1.08 17.39
N SER A 301 5.84 0.06 16.71
CA SER A 301 6.00 1.39 17.32
C SER A 301 4.99 1.69 18.44
N GLY A 302 3.90 0.94 18.52
CA GLY A 302 2.88 1.08 19.55
C GLY A 302 3.08 0.15 20.74
N ARG A 303 4.04 -0.76 20.69
CA ARG A 303 4.33 -1.69 21.78
C ARG A 303 4.97 -0.96 22.95
N ALA A 304 4.28 -0.92 24.06
CA ALA A 304 4.77 -0.35 25.30
C ALA A 304 5.52 -1.39 26.17
N PHE A 305 6.26 -0.90 27.16
CA PHE A 305 6.84 -1.76 28.19
C PHE A 305 5.78 -2.27 29.17
N THR A 306 6.08 -3.34 29.89
CA THR A 306 5.15 -3.97 30.85
C THR A 306 5.35 -3.43 32.27
N ARG A 307 4.31 -3.55 33.11
CA ARG A 307 4.33 -3.09 34.49
C ARG A 307 5.32 -3.83 35.39
N ASP A 308 5.77 -4.99 34.99
CA ASP A 308 6.74 -5.83 35.67
C ASP A 308 8.15 -5.76 35.08
N GLY A 309 8.31 -4.94 34.01
CA GLY A 309 9.58 -4.70 33.32
C GLY A 309 10.57 -3.86 34.13
N GLU A 310 11.80 -3.75 33.66
CA GLU A 310 12.86 -2.97 34.27
C GLU A 310 12.53 -1.47 34.26
N VAL A 311 11.85 -0.98 33.23
CA VAL A 311 11.40 0.42 33.16
C VAL A 311 10.44 0.76 34.30
N ALA A 312 9.42 -0.06 34.53
CA ALA A 312 8.48 0.18 35.62
C ALA A 312 9.15 0.07 37.01
N LYS A 313 10.08 -0.88 37.20
CA LYS A 313 10.87 -1.01 38.42
C LYS A 313 11.75 0.21 38.70
N ALA A 314 12.43 0.72 37.68
CA ALA A 314 13.29 1.89 37.75
C ALA A 314 12.51 3.17 38.09
N LEU A 315 11.28 3.32 37.54
CA LEU A 315 10.44 4.49 37.77
C LEU A 315 9.61 4.41 39.07
N LYS A 316 9.47 3.24 39.69
CA LYS A 316 8.70 3.06 40.93
C LYS A 316 9.11 3.94 42.11
N PRO A 317 10.44 4.17 42.38
CA PRO A 317 10.85 5.08 43.47
C PRO A 317 10.35 6.51 43.29
N TYR A 318 10.04 6.90 42.06
CA TYR A 318 9.57 8.24 41.69
C TYR A 318 8.03 8.32 41.57
N GLY A 319 7.29 7.20 41.76
CA GLY A 319 5.84 7.11 41.59
C GLY A 319 5.38 7.20 40.11
N LEU A 320 6.30 6.88 39.19
CA LEU A 320 6.08 6.99 37.75
C LEU A 320 6.02 5.61 37.04
N GLU A 321 5.81 4.52 37.76
CA GLU A 321 5.81 3.15 37.21
C GLU A 321 4.79 2.95 36.07
N SER A 322 3.64 3.66 36.11
CA SER A 322 2.63 3.61 35.07
C SER A 322 3.08 4.25 33.75
N PHE A 323 4.10 5.10 33.81
CA PHE A 323 4.66 5.76 32.62
C PHE A 323 5.35 4.74 31.69
N ALA A 324 5.81 3.59 32.20
CA ALA A 324 6.34 2.50 31.39
C ALA A 324 5.37 2.05 30.29
N GLU A 325 4.05 2.06 30.55
CA GLU A 325 3.03 1.67 29.57
C GLU A 325 2.81 2.70 28.45
N GLN A 326 3.50 3.84 28.49
CA GLN A 326 3.46 4.87 27.47
C GLN A 326 4.74 4.96 26.63
N LEU A 327 5.82 4.29 27.06
CA LEU A 327 7.11 4.33 26.40
C LEU A 327 7.23 3.20 25.36
N PRO A 328 7.71 3.51 24.12
CA PRO A 328 7.81 2.52 23.05
C PRO A 328 8.99 1.55 23.27
N ALA A 329 8.72 0.26 23.11
CA ALA A 329 9.76 -0.76 23.09
C ALA A 329 10.56 -0.75 21.77
N TYR A 330 9.95 -0.31 20.66
CA TYR A 330 10.61 -0.19 19.38
C TYR A 330 11.79 0.80 19.45
N TRP A 331 12.93 0.40 18.85
CA TRP A 331 14.16 1.21 18.82
C TRP A 331 14.84 1.20 17.44
N GLY A 332 14.09 0.79 16.39
CA GLY A 332 14.57 0.83 15.01
C GLY A 332 14.50 2.23 14.39
N GLU A 333 14.92 2.33 13.14
CA GLU A 333 15.11 3.60 12.44
C GLU A 333 13.88 4.07 11.65
N GLN A 334 12.82 3.26 11.52
CA GLN A 334 11.61 3.67 10.83
C GLN A 334 10.79 4.64 11.68
N PRO A 335 10.25 5.73 11.09
CA PRO A 335 9.43 6.70 11.84
C PRO A 335 8.23 6.05 12.52
N TYR A 336 7.65 5.04 11.86
CA TYR A 336 6.55 4.22 12.34
C TYR A 336 6.58 2.86 11.68
N THR A 337 6.35 1.80 12.47
CA THR A 337 6.17 0.43 11.97
C THR A 337 5.04 -0.28 12.70
N ALA A 338 4.24 -1.05 11.95
CA ALA A 338 3.21 -1.91 12.50
C ALA A 338 3.75 -3.25 13.02
N GLY A 339 5.06 -3.48 12.90
CA GLY A 339 5.76 -4.67 13.37
C GLY A 339 6.91 -5.08 12.45
N PRO A 340 7.63 -6.14 12.82
CA PRO A 340 8.80 -6.62 12.07
C PRO A 340 8.41 -7.36 10.78
N THR A 341 9.24 -7.22 9.76
CA THR A 341 9.21 -8.13 8.61
C THR A 341 9.90 -9.43 9.01
N TYR A 342 9.15 -10.39 9.52
CA TYR A 342 9.69 -11.68 9.95
C TYR A 342 9.35 -12.78 8.95
N LEU A 343 10.37 -13.49 8.47
CA LEU A 343 10.24 -14.55 7.45
C LEU A 343 10.15 -15.96 8.06
N GLY A 344 10.56 -16.10 9.31
CA GLY A 344 10.68 -17.37 10.01
C GLY A 344 12.13 -17.85 10.12
N ALA A 345 12.55 -18.19 11.32
CA ALA A 345 13.89 -18.70 11.59
C ALA A 345 14.14 -20.04 10.87
N ALA A 346 13.14 -20.93 10.89
CA ALA A 346 13.16 -22.18 10.13
C ALA A 346 13.23 -21.94 8.62
N ALA A 347 12.55 -20.90 8.11
CA ALA A 347 12.55 -20.58 6.68
C ALA A 347 13.92 -20.08 6.20
N LEU A 348 14.55 -19.17 6.95
CA LEU A 348 15.91 -18.69 6.62
C LEU A 348 16.96 -19.78 6.73
N PHE A 349 16.87 -20.65 7.72
CA PHE A 349 17.72 -21.84 7.82
C PHE A 349 17.56 -22.73 6.56
N LEU A 350 16.33 -23.03 6.14
CA LEU A 350 16.06 -23.84 4.95
C LEU A 350 16.48 -23.14 3.66
N ALA A 351 16.35 -21.82 3.57
CA ALA A 351 16.82 -21.04 2.43
C ALA A 351 18.35 -21.10 2.30
N LEU A 352 19.07 -20.93 3.40
CA LEU A 352 20.53 -21.07 3.42
C LEU A 352 20.96 -22.51 3.08
N LEU A 353 20.25 -23.50 3.61
CA LEU A 353 20.46 -24.90 3.25
C LEU A 353 20.23 -25.11 1.74
N GLY A 354 19.25 -24.40 1.14
CA GLY A 354 18.99 -24.40 -0.29
C GLY A 354 20.15 -23.84 -1.11
N LEU A 355 20.74 -22.74 -0.69
CA LEU A 355 21.94 -22.18 -1.31
C LEU A 355 23.12 -23.13 -1.30
N LEU A 356 23.28 -23.93 -0.22
CA LEU A 356 24.39 -24.90 -0.06
C LEU A 356 24.14 -26.21 -0.82
N LEU A 357 22.89 -26.69 -0.84
CA LEU A 357 22.57 -28.00 -1.44
C LEU A 357 22.20 -27.94 -2.92
N ALA A 358 21.50 -26.89 -3.34
CA ALA A 358 21.02 -26.80 -4.71
C ALA A 358 22.18 -26.78 -5.71
N SER A 359 22.04 -27.59 -6.74
CA SER A 359 22.88 -27.55 -7.94
C SER A 359 22.28 -26.57 -8.97
N GLY A 360 23.17 -26.01 -9.80
CA GLY A 360 22.73 -25.14 -10.89
C GLY A 360 22.60 -23.67 -10.55
N ARG A 361 22.11 -22.90 -11.55
CA ARG A 361 22.19 -21.44 -11.54
C ARG A 361 21.04 -20.72 -10.78
N ASN A 362 19.94 -21.43 -10.55
CA ASN A 362 18.74 -20.81 -9.99
C ASN A 362 19.00 -20.12 -8.64
N LYS A 363 19.75 -20.76 -7.78
CA LYS A 363 20.10 -20.20 -6.48
C LYS A 363 20.80 -18.83 -6.57
N TRP A 364 21.60 -18.61 -7.62
CA TRP A 364 22.42 -17.41 -7.74
C TRP A 364 21.61 -16.17 -8.14
N TRP A 365 20.72 -16.29 -9.14
CA TRP A 365 19.89 -15.14 -9.50
C TRP A 365 18.84 -14.85 -8.41
N ILE A 366 18.30 -15.89 -7.74
CA ILE A 366 17.38 -15.72 -6.62
C ILE A 366 18.11 -15.02 -5.46
N ALA A 367 19.30 -15.48 -5.07
CA ALA A 367 20.10 -14.82 -4.04
C ALA A 367 20.49 -13.38 -4.41
N ALA A 368 20.85 -13.16 -5.68
CA ALA A 368 21.26 -11.83 -6.16
C ALA A 368 20.08 -10.83 -6.09
N VAL A 369 18.86 -11.24 -6.51
CA VAL A 369 17.70 -10.34 -6.42
C VAL A 369 17.23 -10.15 -4.97
N SER A 370 17.35 -11.17 -4.12
CA SER A 370 17.09 -11.03 -2.67
C SER A 370 18.02 -9.99 -2.05
N LEU A 371 19.32 -10.09 -2.34
CA LEU A 371 20.30 -9.12 -1.85
C LEU A 371 20.04 -7.72 -2.43
N LEU A 372 19.78 -7.61 -3.74
CA LEU A 372 19.46 -6.33 -4.38
C LEU A 372 18.29 -5.63 -3.69
N THR A 373 17.19 -6.37 -3.47
CA THR A 373 15.98 -5.78 -2.87
C THR A 373 16.13 -5.49 -1.37
N LEU A 374 16.97 -6.24 -0.65
CA LEU A 374 17.37 -5.91 0.71
C LEU A 374 18.19 -4.60 0.75
N LEU A 375 19.17 -4.44 -0.16
CA LEU A 375 19.96 -3.21 -0.25
C LEU A 375 19.09 -2.00 -0.63
N LEU A 376 18.14 -2.17 -1.54
CA LEU A 376 17.15 -1.12 -1.86
C LEU A 376 16.28 -0.76 -0.66
N ALA A 377 15.93 -1.72 0.18
CA ALA A 377 15.13 -1.49 1.38
C ALA A 377 15.86 -0.65 2.44
N TRP A 378 17.19 -0.69 2.48
CA TRP A 378 17.98 0.12 3.42
C TRP A 378 17.90 1.63 3.16
N GLY A 379 17.54 2.06 1.95
CA GLY A 379 17.26 3.46 1.63
C GLY A 379 18.36 4.43 2.10
N HIS A 380 17.99 5.40 2.96
CA HIS A 380 18.95 6.38 3.49
C HIS A 380 20.09 5.72 4.31
N ASN A 381 19.86 4.52 4.85
CA ASN A 381 20.90 3.78 5.58
C ASN A 381 22.01 3.23 4.67
N PHE A 382 21.81 3.32 3.33
CA PHE A 382 22.82 3.06 2.32
C PHE A 382 22.75 4.09 1.19
N MET A 383 22.89 5.38 1.56
CA MET A 383 22.58 6.52 0.71
C MET A 383 23.26 6.46 -0.67
N GLY A 384 24.57 6.19 -0.75
CA GLY A 384 25.25 6.15 -2.06
C GLY A 384 24.69 5.11 -3.04
N PHE A 385 24.18 3.97 -2.54
CA PHE A 385 23.51 2.99 -3.38
C PHE A 385 22.09 3.46 -3.74
N THR A 386 21.42 4.10 -2.83
CA THR A 386 20.06 4.63 -3.02
C THR A 386 20.05 5.76 -4.04
N GLU A 387 20.99 6.71 -3.98
CA GLU A 387 21.18 7.77 -4.98
C GLU A 387 21.47 7.19 -6.36
N PHE A 388 22.35 6.17 -6.43
CA PHE A 388 22.60 5.44 -7.66
C PHE A 388 21.31 4.82 -8.21
N ALA A 389 20.53 4.15 -7.37
CA ALA A 389 19.27 3.55 -7.78
C ALA A 389 18.25 4.61 -8.24
N PHE A 390 18.11 5.72 -7.52
CA PHE A 390 17.24 6.84 -7.88
C PHE A 390 17.58 7.43 -9.24
N LYS A 391 18.87 7.52 -9.54
CA LYS A 391 19.38 8.12 -10.79
C LYS A 391 19.28 7.17 -12.00
N TYR A 392 19.55 5.87 -11.79
CA TYR A 392 19.77 4.94 -12.89
C TYR A 392 18.72 3.85 -13.05
N LEU A 393 17.93 3.53 -12.02
CA LEU A 393 16.81 2.59 -12.16
C LEU A 393 15.58 3.33 -12.67
N PRO A 394 15.10 3.05 -13.90
CA PRO A 394 13.99 3.78 -14.51
C PRO A 394 12.73 3.73 -13.63
N GLY A 395 12.20 4.91 -13.26
CA GLY A 395 10.97 5.04 -12.49
C GLY A 395 11.07 4.73 -11.00
N TYR A 396 12.25 4.36 -10.48
CA TYR A 396 12.43 4.10 -9.04
C TYR A 396 12.17 5.34 -8.19
N ASN A 397 12.53 6.52 -8.68
CA ASN A 397 12.31 7.83 -8.05
C ASN A 397 10.83 8.27 -7.97
N LYS A 398 9.90 7.49 -8.46
CA LYS A 398 8.45 7.75 -8.34
C LYS A 398 7.83 7.06 -7.11
N PHE A 399 8.57 6.23 -6.39
CA PHE A 399 8.10 5.43 -5.28
C PHE A 399 8.64 5.92 -3.94
N ARG A 400 7.80 5.85 -2.91
CA ARG A 400 8.19 6.10 -1.51
C ARG A 400 8.23 4.79 -0.73
N THR A 401 8.72 4.85 0.52
CA THR A 401 8.73 3.67 1.42
C THR A 401 9.55 2.53 0.80
N VAL A 402 10.84 2.79 0.65
CA VAL A 402 11.78 1.86 0.00
C VAL A 402 11.87 0.49 0.67
N SER A 403 11.53 0.39 1.97
CA SER A 403 11.43 -0.87 2.72
C SER A 403 10.45 -1.87 2.09
N MET A 404 9.49 -1.43 1.28
CA MET A 404 8.60 -2.33 0.52
C MET A 404 9.34 -3.26 -0.44
N ALA A 405 10.59 -2.98 -0.82
CA ALA A 405 11.39 -3.88 -1.64
C ALA A 405 11.57 -5.28 -1.02
N LEU A 406 11.42 -5.42 0.30
CA LEU A 406 11.50 -6.68 1.03
C LEU A 406 10.45 -7.71 0.58
N VAL A 407 9.36 -7.32 -0.09
CA VAL A 407 8.35 -8.27 -0.62
C VAL A 407 8.94 -9.31 -1.58
N VAL A 408 10.04 -8.96 -2.27
CA VAL A 408 10.77 -9.91 -3.11
C VAL A 408 11.54 -10.91 -2.25
N VAL A 409 12.11 -10.48 -1.12
CA VAL A 409 12.78 -11.39 -0.16
C VAL A 409 11.77 -12.37 0.42
N GLU A 410 10.54 -11.92 0.70
CA GLU A 410 9.44 -12.75 1.19
C GLU A 410 9.05 -13.88 0.23
N TRP A 411 9.14 -13.63 -1.06
CA TRP A 411 8.92 -14.64 -2.10
C TRP A 411 10.14 -15.51 -2.36
N THR A 412 11.35 -14.95 -2.35
CA THR A 412 12.58 -15.66 -2.71
C THR A 412 13.08 -16.61 -1.63
N VAL A 413 12.90 -16.27 -0.35
CA VAL A 413 13.30 -17.14 0.78
C VAL A 413 12.55 -18.48 0.75
N PRO A 414 11.20 -18.53 0.65
CA PRO A 414 10.49 -19.79 0.42
C PRO A 414 10.92 -20.54 -0.84
N LEU A 415 11.24 -19.83 -1.92
CA LEU A 415 11.71 -20.46 -3.17
C LEU A 415 13.10 -21.10 -2.97
N LEU A 416 14.02 -20.46 -2.24
CA LEU A 416 15.31 -21.06 -1.87
C LEU A 416 15.12 -22.27 -0.96
N ALA A 417 14.19 -22.22 0.00
CA ALA A 417 13.85 -23.37 0.84
C ALA A 417 13.34 -24.55 -0.01
N ALA A 418 12.52 -24.30 -1.04
CA ALA A 418 12.10 -25.34 -1.99
C ALA A 418 13.28 -25.98 -2.70
N LEU A 419 14.33 -25.21 -3.03
CA LEU A 419 15.57 -25.73 -3.63
C LEU A 419 16.37 -26.62 -2.68
N ALA A 420 16.22 -26.48 -1.35
CA ALA A 420 16.78 -27.42 -0.37
C ALA A 420 15.98 -28.71 -0.33
N LEU A 421 14.67 -28.60 -0.26
CA LEU A 421 13.78 -29.74 0.00
C LEU A 421 13.64 -30.69 -1.18
N MET A 422 13.75 -30.20 -2.42
CA MET A 422 13.63 -31.06 -3.61
C MET A 422 14.72 -32.13 -3.75
N PRO A 423 16.02 -31.80 -3.67
CA PRO A 423 17.07 -32.80 -3.69
C PRO A 423 16.97 -33.81 -2.54
N LEU A 424 16.52 -33.36 -1.36
CA LEU A 424 16.25 -34.23 -0.21
C LEU A 424 15.09 -35.19 -0.50
N TRP A 425 13.99 -34.68 -1.07
CA TRP A 425 12.84 -35.47 -1.47
C TRP A 425 13.20 -36.56 -2.49
N ARG A 426 14.06 -36.22 -3.45
CA ARG A 426 14.53 -37.21 -4.47
C ARG A 426 15.57 -38.17 -3.95
N GLY A 427 16.20 -37.88 -2.80
CA GLY A 427 17.30 -38.69 -2.27
C GLY A 427 18.61 -38.50 -3.05
N GLU A 428 18.77 -37.34 -3.71
CA GLU A 428 19.92 -37.05 -4.58
C GLU A 428 21.15 -36.51 -3.82
N VAL A 429 20.97 -36.18 -2.50
CA VAL A 429 22.02 -35.53 -1.72
C VAL A 429 22.87 -36.57 -0.98
N PRO A 430 24.18 -36.71 -1.26
CA PRO A 430 25.07 -37.56 -0.49
C PRO A 430 25.08 -37.17 0.99
N ARG A 431 25.00 -38.12 1.90
CA ARG A 431 24.92 -37.92 3.35
C ARG A 431 26.02 -36.97 3.87
N ARG A 432 27.26 -37.13 3.42
CA ARG A 432 28.36 -36.25 3.83
C ARG A 432 28.15 -34.80 3.41
N LYS A 433 27.63 -34.55 2.20
CA LYS A 433 27.30 -33.21 1.71
C LYS A 433 26.18 -32.60 2.53
N LEU A 434 25.14 -33.41 2.82
CA LEU A 434 24.00 -32.97 3.66
C LEU A 434 24.44 -32.60 5.05
N LEU A 435 25.22 -33.42 5.74
CA LEU A 435 25.71 -33.12 7.09
C LEU A 435 26.60 -31.88 7.13
N ARG A 436 27.45 -31.64 6.13
CA ARG A 436 28.24 -30.41 6.03
C ARG A 436 27.35 -29.18 5.81
N ALA A 437 26.36 -29.29 4.89
CA ALA A 437 25.44 -28.21 4.63
C ALA A 437 24.55 -27.88 5.85
N LEU A 438 24.11 -28.89 6.60
CA LEU A 438 23.41 -28.73 7.88
C LEU A 438 24.27 -28.00 8.91
N ALA A 439 25.56 -28.41 9.06
CA ALA A 439 26.47 -27.76 9.99
C ALA A 439 26.68 -26.28 9.65
N TRP A 440 26.87 -25.95 8.37
CA TRP A 440 27.03 -24.57 7.94
C TRP A 440 25.72 -23.77 8.06
N ALA A 441 24.60 -24.28 7.56
CA ALA A 441 23.34 -23.56 7.63
C ALA A 441 22.89 -23.35 9.07
N GLY A 442 22.92 -24.39 9.91
CA GLY A 442 22.58 -24.29 11.33
C GLY A 442 23.61 -23.50 12.12
N GLY A 443 24.91 -23.66 11.83
CA GLY A 443 25.98 -22.91 12.48
C GLY A 443 25.92 -21.40 12.19
N ILE A 444 25.58 -21.01 10.96
CA ILE A 444 25.43 -19.58 10.62
C ILE A 444 24.14 -19.02 11.23
N THR A 445 22.98 -19.59 10.91
CA THR A 445 21.71 -19.04 11.38
C THR A 445 21.54 -19.17 12.90
N GLY A 446 21.83 -20.35 13.45
CA GLY A 446 21.79 -20.58 14.88
C GLY A 446 22.90 -19.87 15.63
N GLY A 447 24.09 -19.73 15.03
CA GLY A 447 25.21 -19.00 15.60
C GLY A 447 24.90 -17.52 15.81
N PHE A 448 24.25 -16.85 14.87
CA PHE A 448 23.79 -15.48 15.07
C PHE A 448 22.71 -15.37 16.15
N CYS A 449 21.74 -16.29 16.17
CA CYS A 449 20.75 -16.31 17.25
C CYS A 449 21.41 -16.51 18.63
N LEU A 450 22.37 -17.43 18.74
CA LEU A 450 23.12 -17.64 19.99
C LEU A 450 23.96 -16.43 20.37
N LEU A 451 24.68 -15.82 19.39
CA LEU A 451 25.45 -14.61 19.62
C LEU A 451 24.61 -13.49 20.21
N PHE A 452 23.46 -13.20 19.62
CA PHE A 452 22.58 -12.16 20.10
C PHE A 452 21.88 -12.53 21.43
N ALA A 453 21.54 -13.79 21.63
CA ALA A 453 20.98 -14.24 22.88
C ALA A 453 21.95 -14.11 24.08
N VAL A 454 23.27 -14.29 23.86
CA VAL A 454 24.28 -14.29 24.92
C VAL A 454 25.02 -12.95 25.00
N ALA A 455 25.40 -12.37 23.87
CA ALA A 455 26.26 -11.20 23.81
C ALA A 455 25.56 -9.95 23.23
N GLY A 456 24.25 -9.97 23.00
CA GLY A 456 23.54 -8.85 22.38
C GLY A 456 23.71 -7.54 23.13
N SER A 457 23.68 -7.54 24.46
CA SER A 457 23.88 -6.35 25.28
C SER A 457 25.31 -5.78 25.26
N ALA A 458 26.27 -6.54 24.73
CA ALA A 458 27.63 -6.04 24.53
C ALA A 458 27.84 -5.50 23.10
N ILE A 459 26.91 -5.82 22.17
CA ILE A 459 27.01 -5.45 20.75
C ILE A 459 26.17 -4.21 20.44
N PHE A 460 25.00 -4.09 21.06
CA PHE A 460 24.03 -3.04 20.80
C PHE A 460 23.78 -2.21 22.05
N ASP A 461 23.59 -0.91 21.88
CA ASP A 461 23.19 0.02 22.94
C ASP A 461 21.65 0.06 23.14
N PHE A 462 20.89 -0.60 22.26
CA PHE A 462 19.42 -0.66 22.26
C PHE A 462 18.72 0.70 22.25
N GLY A 463 19.35 1.70 21.57
CA GLY A 463 18.83 3.05 21.50
C GLY A 463 18.87 3.79 22.85
N ARG A 464 19.80 3.40 23.73
CA ARG A 464 19.98 4.01 25.06
C ARG A 464 20.32 5.48 24.96
N THR A 465 21.27 5.82 24.07
CA THR A 465 21.77 7.20 23.93
C THR A 465 20.67 8.15 23.51
N GLU A 466 19.90 7.80 22.45
CA GLU A 466 18.79 8.61 21.99
C GLU A 466 17.64 8.67 23.00
N ALA A 467 17.41 7.56 23.72
CA ALA A 467 16.41 7.49 24.77
C ALA A 467 16.75 8.40 25.95
N ALA A 468 18.03 8.45 26.38
CA ALA A 468 18.49 9.32 27.47
C ALA A 468 18.22 10.80 27.13
N ASP A 469 18.65 11.25 25.94
CA ASP A 469 18.44 12.61 25.49
C ASP A 469 16.93 12.97 25.36
N PHE A 470 16.15 12.04 24.84
CA PHE A 470 14.70 12.23 24.69
C PHE A 470 14.01 12.31 26.05
N MET A 471 14.28 11.38 26.94
CA MET A 471 13.66 11.29 28.25
C MET A 471 14.05 12.47 29.16
N SER A 472 15.30 12.89 29.11
CA SER A 472 15.77 14.06 29.85
C SER A 472 14.98 15.32 29.45
N ARG A 473 14.75 15.54 28.13
CA ARG A 473 13.91 16.63 27.63
C ARG A 473 12.46 16.53 28.08
N GLN A 474 11.87 15.31 28.08
CA GLN A 474 10.50 15.08 28.54
C GLN A 474 10.36 15.36 30.04
N TYR A 475 11.28 14.88 30.85
CA TYR A 475 11.26 15.14 32.28
C TYR A 475 11.52 16.62 32.60
N TYR A 476 12.40 17.29 31.86
CA TYR A 476 12.60 18.72 31.99
C TYR A 476 11.28 19.50 31.75
N GLN A 477 10.55 19.21 30.68
CA GLN A 477 9.27 19.83 30.41
C GLN A 477 8.21 19.52 31.47
N MET A 478 8.17 18.28 31.96
CA MET A 478 7.25 17.86 33.02
C MET A 478 7.56 18.59 34.35
N PHE A 479 8.83 18.68 34.73
CA PHE A 479 9.26 19.35 35.95
C PHE A 479 9.04 20.86 35.86
N GLN A 480 9.26 21.43 34.67
CA GLN A 480 8.97 22.85 34.42
C GLN A 480 7.48 23.17 34.57
N ALA A 481 6.61 22.32 33.97
CA ALA A 481 5.15 22.45 34.09
C ALA A 481 4.66 22.29 35.56
N ALA A 482 5.35 21.43 36.34
CA ALA A 482 5.05 21.21 37.75
C ALA A 482 5.67 22.29 38.69
N GLY A 483 6.43 23.26 38.16
CA GLY A 483 7.08 24.31 38.93
C GLY A 483 8.28 23.84 39.76
N MET A 484 8.87 22.70 39.46
CA MET A 484 9.98 22.04 40.20
C MET A 484 11.34 22.61 39.83
N GLN A 485 11.53 23.92 39.92
CA GLN A 485 12.74 24.63 39.48
C GLN A 485 14.02 24.20 40.23
N GLU A 486 13.88 23.87 41.53
CA GLU A 486 15.03 23.41 42.34
C GLU A 486 15.51 22.02 41.88
N ALA A 487 14.61 21.10 41.60
CA ALA A 487 14.97 19.79 41.06
C ALA A 487 15.62 19.88 39.67
N ILE A 488 15.14 20.81 38.83
CA ILE A 488 15.78 21.10 37.52
C ILE A 488 17.21 21.63 37.75
N ALA A 489 17.39 22.57 38.65
CA ALA A 489 18.72 23.11 38.95
C ALA A 489 19.69 22.10 39.54
N GLN A 490 19.20 21.03 40.14
CA GLN A 490 19.99 19.90 40.66
C GLN A 490 20.25 18.82 39.62
N GLY A 491 19.75 18.94 38.37
CA GLY A 491 19.96 17.98 37.30
C GLY A 491 19.07 16.73 37.39
N ALA A 492 17.98 16.80 38.15
CA ALA A 492 17.05 15.65 38.30
C ALA A 492 16.42 15.16 36.97
N PRO A 493 16.07 16.01 35.97
CA PRO A 493 15.59 15.54 34.70
C PRO A 493 16.61 14.68 33.93
N GLU A 494 17.89 15.07 33.94
CA GLU A 494 18.98 14.35 33.29
C GLU A 494 19.22 13.00 33.96
N GLU A 495 19.29 12.97 35.30
CA GLU A 495 19.47 11.74 36.07
C GLU A 495 18.31 10.76 35.82
N LEU A 496 17.07 11.24 35.89
CA LEU A 496 15.89 10.40 35.63
C LEU A 496 15.81 9.93 34.18
N GLY A 497 16.28 10.76 33.24
CA GLY A 497 16.42 10.42 31.84
C GLY A 497 17.38 9.25 31.61
N GLU A 498 18.57 9.30 32.21
CA GLU A 498 19.60 8.24 32.19
C GLU A 498 19.05 6.94 32.80
N VAL A 499 18.46 7.00 34.00
CA VAL A 499 17.88 5.85 34.71
C VAL A 499 16.78 5.18 33.84
N THR A 500 15.94 5.99 33.20
CA THR A 500 14.87 5.47 32.33
C THR A 500 15.46 4.83 31.08
N ALA A 501 16.44 5.45 30.44
CA ALA A 501 17.10 4.94 29.26
C ALA A 501 17.85 3.62 29.51
N ASP A 502 18.52 3.50 30.64
CA ASP A 502 19.18 2.25 31.05
C ASP A 502 18.15 1.12 31.22
N ALA A 503 17.04 1.40 31.87
CA ALA A 503 15.96 0.44 32.05
C ALA A 503 15.29 0.07 30.71
N MET A 504 15.07 1.05 29.80
CA MET A 504 14.55 0.77 28.45
C MET A 504 15.48 -0.13 27.66
N ALA A 505 16.80 0.12 27.71
CA ALA A 505 17.79 -0.71 27.05
C ALA A 505 17.81 -2.15 27.64
N ALA A 506 17.64 -2.30 28.94
CA ALA A 506 17.56 -3.61 29.60
C ALA A 506 16.33 -4.41 29.16
N ASP A 507 15.14 -3.78 29.12
CA ASP A 507 13.90 -4.42 28.66
C ASP A 507 13.96 -4.76 27.15
N ARG A 508 14.47 -3.88 26.29
CA ARG A 508 14.71 -4.13 24.86
C ARG A 508 15.68 -5.30 24.64
N ALA A 509 16.75 -5.36 25.40
CA ALA A 509 17.69 -6.48 25.39
C ALA A 509 17.03 -7.79 25.82
N ALA A 510 16.13 -7.77 26.81
CA ALA A 510 15.39 -8.94 27.26
C ALA A 510 14.42 -9.45 26.16
N ILE A 511 13.71 -8.55 25.48
CA ILE A 511 12.82 -8.87 24.36
C ILE A 511 13.62 -9.55 23.24
N MET A 512 14.69 -8.92 22.77
CA MET A 512 15.56 -9.49 21.72
C MET A 512 16.14 -10.84 22.11
N ARG A 513 16.62 -10.97 23.34
CA ARG A 513 17.21 -12.22 23.88
C ARG A 513 16.18 -13.37 23.88
N SER A 514 14.96 -13.09 24.31
CA SER A 514 13.87 -14.07 24.32
C SER A 514 13.58 -14.60 22.92
N ASP A 515 13.46 -13.71 21.95
CA ASP A 515 13.17 -14.11 20.57
C ASP A 515 14.38 -14.72 19.84
N ALA A 516 15.60 -14.35 20.21
CA ALA A 516 16.81 -15.01 19.71
C ALA A 516 16.86 -16.49 20.17
N TRP A 517 16.56 -16.78 21.45
CA TRP A 517 16.43 -18.16 21.94
C TRP A 517 15.31 -18.91 21.24
N ARG A 518 14.13 -18.28 21.06
CA ARG A 518 13.02 -18.86 20.31
C ARG A 518 13.43 -19.23 18.87
N SER A 519 14.06 -18.32 18.15
CA SER A 519 14.55 -18.55 16.79
C SER A 519 15.59 -19.68 16.73
N LEU A 520 16.52 -19.73 17.69
CA LEU A 520 17.49 -20.82 17.81
C LEU A 520 16.80 -22.19 17.98
N VAL A 521 15.74 -22.27 18.80
CA VAL A 521 14.96 -23.49 18.99
C VAL A 521 14.27 -23.90 17.68
N MET A 522 13.67 -22.98 16.93
CA MET A 522 13.02 -23.27 15.64
C MET A 522 14.04 -23.80 14.62
N ILE A 523 15.23 -23.18 14.56
CA ILE A 523 16.33 -23.66 13.71
C ILE A 523 16.79 -25.05 14.15
N ALA A 524 16.95 -25.31 15.45
CA ALA A 524 17.38 -26.60 15.96
C ALA A 524 16.36 -27.70 15.64
N LEU A 525 15.06 -27.43 15.78
CA LEU A 525 14.00 -28.37 15.42
C LEU A 525 13.97 -28.67 13.92
N ALA A 526 14.13 -27.66 13.06
CA ALA A 526 14.19 -27.83 11.61
C ALA A 526 15.45 -28.62 11.21
N ALA A 527 16.61 -28.25 11.73
CA ALA A 527 17.87 -28.93 11.49
C ALA A 527 17.84 -30.37 12.01
N GLY A 528 17.28 -30.60 13.20
CA GLY A 528 17.09 -31.94 13.79
C GLY A 528 16.19 -32.81 12.93
N SER A 529 15.10 -32.25 12.38
CA SER A 529 14.20 -32.98 11.45
C SER A 529 14.94 -33.43 10.18
N VAL A 530 15.73 -32.52 9.58
CA VAL A 530 16.56 -32.85 8.41
C VAL A 530 17.69 -33.82 8.77
N LEU A 531 18.27 -33.74 9.98
CA LEU A 531 19.29 -34.67 10.46
C LEU A 531 18.71 -36.09 10.68
N LEU A 532 17.55 -36.20 11.32
CA LEU A 532 16.86 -37.49 11.50
C LEU A 532 16.55 -38.15 10.15
N PHE A 533 16.15 -37.33 9.18
CA PHE A 533 15.99 -37.82 7.81
C PHE A 533 17.32 -38.27 7.19
N ALA A 534 18.40 -37.50 7.33
CA ALA A 534 19.74 -37.86 6.85
C ALA A 534 20.29 -39.16 7.48
N LEU A 535 19.91 -39.43 8.72
CA LEU A 535 20.25 -40.64 9.47
C LEU A 535 19.34 -41.83 9.11
N GLY A 536 18.33 -41.63 8.25
CA GLY A 536 17.37 -42.67 7.85
C GLY A 536 16.38 -43.06 8.97
N ARG A 537 16.23 -42.23 10.00
CA ARG A 537 15.34 -42.46 11.14
C ARG A 537 13.89 -42.12 10.85
N ILE A 538 13.64 -41.18 9.89
CA ILE A 538 12.29 -40.79 9.45
C ILE A 538 12.15 -40.89 7.94
N ARG A 539 10.92 -41.13 7.47
CA ARG A 539 10.57 -41.20 6.05
C ARG A 539 10.28 -39.78 5.51
N ARG A 540 10.28 -39.61 4.16
CA ARG A 540 10.05 -38.36 3.44
C ARG A 540 8.76 -37.63 3.89
N GLY A 541 7.65 -38.39 4.06
CA GLY A 541 6.37 -37.81 4.51
C GLY A 541 6.47 -37.21 5.91
N TRP A 542 7.17 -37.86 6.85
CA TRP A 542 7.38 -37.32 8.18
C TRP A 542 8.28 -36.08 8.20
N LEU A 543 9.29 -36.03 7.32
CA LEU A 543 10.10 -34.82 7.16
C LEU A 543 9.23 -33.62 6.77
N ILE A 544 8.37 -33.79 5.74
CA ILE A 544 7.46 -32.70 5.29
C ILE A 544 6.47 -32.32 6.39
N ALA A 545 5.89 -33.30 7.07
CA ALA A 545 4.93 -33.01 8.16
C ALA A 545 5.60 -32.26 9.33
N LEU A 546 6.78 -32.70 9.79
CA LEU A 546 7.50 -32.04 10.87
C LEU A 546 7.90 -30.61 10.49
N LEU A 547 8.48 -30.41 9.30
CA LEU A 547 8.85 -29.07 8.84
C LEU A 547 7.62 -28.17 8.67
N GLY A 548 6.50 -28.70 8.17
CA GLY A 548 5.23 -27.97 8.08
C GLY A 548 4.73 -27.50 9.46
N VAL A 549 4.75 -28.40 10.45
CA VAL A 549 4.39 -28.07 11.84
C VAL A 549 5.35 -27.03 12.44
N ILE A 550 6.66 -27.18 12.22
CA ILE A 550 7.66 -26.22 12.71
C ILE A 550 7.41 -24.85 12.09
N VAL A 551 7.13 -24.73 10.79
CA VAL A 551 6.80 -23.45 10.15
C VAL A 551 5.54 -22.83 10.74
N LEU A 552 4.51 -23.61 11.03
CA LEU A 552 3.30 -23.11 11.71
C LEU A 552 3.59 -22.60 13.12
N ILE A 553 4.36 -23.34 13.92
CA ILE A 553 4.75 -22.94 15.29
C ILE A 553 5.70 -21.73 15.26
N ASP A 554 6.49 -21.60 14.20
CA ASP A 554 7.41 -20.48 14.02
C ASP A 554 6.66 -19.19 13.65
N LEU A 555 5.73 -19.22 12.69
CA LEU A 555 5.13 -18.02 12.14
C LEU A 555 3.82 -17.61 12.81
N VAL A 556 2.91 -18.57 13.09
CA VAL A 556 1.57 -18.22 13.58
C VAL A 556 1.58 -17.49 14.93
N PRO A 557 2.37 -17.91 15.95
CA PRO A 557 2.42 -17.19 17.22
C PRO A 557 2.99 -15.75 17.10
N VAL A 558 3.95 -15.54 16.17
CA VAL A 558 4.49 -14.20 15.91
C VAL A 558 3.41 -13.33 15.24
N ASN A 559 2.72 -13.85 14.23
CA ASN A 559 1.64 -13.13 13.58
C ASN A 559 0.52 -12.71 14.54
N LEU A 560 0.20 -13.57 15.51
CA LEU A 560 -0.80 -13.28 16.54
C LEU A 560 -0.38 -12.17 17.51
N ARG A 561 0.90 -11.81 17.61
CA ARG A 561 1.35 -10.63 18.38
C ARG A 561 0.84 -9.34 17.73
N TYR A 562 0.82 -9.28 16.39
CA TYR A 562 0.53 -8.07 15.59
C TYR A 562 -0.89 -8.02 15.04
N LEU A 563 -1.48 -9.18 14.77
CA LEU A 563 -2.87 -9.30 14.32
C LEU A 563 -3.60 -10.39 15.11
N PRO A 564 -3.86 -10.16 16.42
CA PRO A 564 -4.59 -11.11 17.23
C PRO A 564 -6.08 -11.14 16.85
N GLN A 565 -6.75 -12.26 17.15
CA GLN A 565 -8.18 -12.41 16.90
C GLN A 565 -9.04 -11.42 17.70
N SER A 566 -8.55 -10.92 18.84
CA SER A 566 -9.21 -9.89 19.64
C SER A 566 -9.38 -8.53 18.96
N ARG A 567 -8.69 -8.28 17.86
CA ARG A 567 -8.88 -7.06 17.04
C ARG A 567 -10.18 -7.08 16.24
N PHE A 568 -10.82 -8.24 16.08
CA PHE A 568 -12.09 -8.34 15.38
C PHE A 568 -13.24 -7.83 16.25
N VAL A 569 -14.18 -7.13 15.62
CA VAL A 569 -15.34 -6.53 16.29
C VAL A 569 -16.63 -6.88 15.55
N ALA A 570 -17.77 -6.73 16.23
CA ALA A 570 -19.07 -6.85 15.56
C ALA A 570 -19.20 -5.84 14.41
N ALA A 571 -19.69 -6.25 13.25
CA ALA A 571 -19.75 -5.45 12.03
C ALA A 571 -20.39 -4.07 12.24
N ARG A 572 -21.44 -3.96 13.07
CA ARG A 572 -22.08 -2.68 13.42
C ARG A 572 -21.14 -1.63 14.05
N ARG A 573 -20.02 -2.06 14.67
CA ARG A 573 -19.04 -1.15 15.32
C ARG A 573 -18.07 -0.54 14.31
N GLN A 574 -17.97 -1.10 13.11
CA GLN A 574 -17.11 -0.56 12.05
C GLN A 574 -17.82 0.49 11.21
N GLN A 575 -19.14 0.51 11.18
CA GLN A 575 -19.90 1.49 10.39
C GLN A 575 -19.60 2.91 10.86
N ILE A 576 -19.30 3.80 9.92
CA ILE A 576 -19.16 5.22 10.20
C ILE A 576 -20.53 5.74 10.62
N GLN A 577 -20.63 6.21 11.86
CA GLN A 577 -21.87 6.74 12.43
C GLN A 577 -21.85 8.27 12.46
N PRO A 578 -22.97 8.93 12.10
CA PRO A 578 -23.04 10.38 12.18
C PRO A 578 -23.02 10.84 13.63
N THR A 579 -22.20 11.83 13.92
CA THR A 579 -22.20 12.56 15.20
C THR A 579 -23.45 13.46 15.31
N GLU A 580 -23.66 14.10 16.46
CA GLU A 580 -24.72 15.10 16.59
C GLU A 580 -24.45 16.33 15.70
N ALA A 581 -23.18 16.70 15.52
CA ALA A 581 -22.78 17.74 14.57
C ALA A 581 -23.18 17.37 13.14
N ASP A 582 -22.87 16.13 12.70
CA ASP A 582 -23.25 15.66 11.37
C ASP A 582 -24.77 15.68 11.16
N ARG A 583 -25.54 15.22 12.19
CA ARG A 583 -27.01 15.22 12.11
C ARG A 583 -27.59 16.64 12.05
N ALA A 584 -26.97 17.61 12.71
CA ALA A 584 -27.37 19.02 12.65
C ALA A 584 -27.15 19.58 11.23
N ILE A 585 -25.97 19.34 10.66
CA ILE A 585 -25.59 19.82 9.32
C ILE A 585 -26.46 19.15 8.22
N LEU A 586 -26.75 17.87 8.34
CA LEU A 586 -27.58 17.13 7.38
C LEU A 586 -29.05 17.62 7.31
N ARG A 587 -29.50 18.47 8.25
CA ARG A 587 -30.82 19.12 8.22
C ARG A 587 -30.85 20.41 7.40
N ASP A 588 -29.68 20.98 7.08
CA ASP A 588 -29.58 22.16 6.23
C ASP A 588 -29.87 21.75 4.76
N PRO A 589 -30.95 22.30 4.15
CA PRO A 589 -31.33 21.93 2.79
C PRO A 589 -30.52 22.65 1.71
N GLU A 590 -29.70 23.63 2.08
CA GLU A 590 -28.90 24.41 1.13
C GLU A 590 -27.91 23.52 0.39
N PRO A 591 -27.89 23.49 -0.95
CA PRO A 591 -26.97 22.67 -1.69
C PRO A 591 -25.58 23.33 -1.82
N GLY A 592 -24.53 22.50 -2.02
CA GLY A 592 -23.23 22.97 -2.50
C GLY A 592 -22.28 23.53 -1.44
N PHE A 593 -22.65 23.64 -0.18
CA PHE A 593 -21.71 24.04 0.87
C PHE A 593 -20.72 22.94 1.26
N ARG A 594 -19.63 23.33 1.91
CA ARG A 594 -18.62 22.42 2.44
C ARG A 594 -18.50 22.51 3.95
N VAL A 595 -17.93 21.45 4.51
CA VAL A 595 -17.68 21.27 5.94
C VAL A 595 -16.20 21.09 6.17
N LEU A 596 -15.64 21.77 7.17
CA LEU A 596 -14.30 21.50 7.67
C LEU A 596 -14.40 20.92 9.09
N ASN A 597 -13.92 19.70 9.26
CA ASN A 597 -13.97 18.99 10.52
C ASN A 597 -12.61 19.07 11.23
N LEU A 598 -12.57 19.74 12.36
CA LEU A 598 -11.39 19.94 13.21
C LEU A 598 -11.30 18.91 14.35
N THR A 599 -12.28 18.01 14.47
CA THR A 599 -12.24 16.93 15.47
C THR A 599 -11.45 15.71 14.99
N VAL A 600 -11.07 15.71 13.71
CA VAL A 600 -10.19 14.73 13.06
C VAL A 600 -9.00 15.47 12.43
N SER A 601 -8.06 14.75 11.84
CA SER A 601 -7.01 15.37 11.02
C SER A 601 -7.61 15.79 9.66
N PRO A 602 -7.94 17.05 9.39
CA PRO A 602 -8.79 17.43 8.26
C PRO A 602 -8.27 16.94 6.90
N PHE A 603 -6.94 16.95 6.70
CA PHE A 603 -6.30 16.63 5.41
C PHE A 603 -5.71 15.22 5.35
N ASN A 604 -5.96 14.40 6.40
CA ASN A 604 -5.54 13.00 6.51
C ASN A 604 -6.68 12.08 7.00
N ASP A 605 -7.94 12.54 6.88
CA ASP A 605 -9.12 11.76 7.24
C ASP A 605 -10.25 11.99 6.23
N ALA A 606 -10.92 10.93 5.78
CA ALA A 606 -12.03 10.97 4.84
C ALA A 606 -13.40 10.67 5.49
N THR A 607 -13.48 10.50 6.80
CA THR A 607 -14.75 10.16 7.48
C THR A 607 -15.78 11.28 7.36
N THR A 608 -15.36 12.55 7.34
CA THR A 608 -16.23 13.70 7.07
C THR A 608 -16.86 13.60 5.69
N SER A 609 -16.12 13.12 4.68
CA SER A 609 -16.61 12.96 3.30
C SER A 609 -17.68 11.87 3.15
N TYR A 610 -17.85 11.02 4.16
CA TYR A 610 -18.91 10.03 4.18
C TYR A 610 -20.29 10.69 4.24
N PHE A 611 -20.43 11.80 4.97
CA PHE A 611 -21.68 12.51 5.18
C PHE A 611 -21.78 13.81 4.39
N HIS A 612 -20.67 14.54 4.23
CA HIS A 612 -20.66 15.93 3.75
C HIS A 612 -19.70 16.13 2.58
N ARG A 613 -19.90 17.20 1.83
CA ARG A 613 -18.85 17.76 1.01
C ARG A 613 -17.80 18.39 1.93
N SER A 614 -16.56 17.92 1.85
CA SER A 614 -15.49 18.29 2.76
C SER A 614 -14.45 19.18 2.10
N VAL A 615 -13.95 20.15 2.83
CA VAL A 615 -12.71 20.88 2.52
C VAL A 615 -11.51 19.94 2.67
N GLY A 616 -11.58 19.02 3.62
CA GLY A 616 -10.58 18.02 3.88
C GLY A 616 -10.73 16.74 3.07
N GLY A 617 -9.97 15.71 3.46
CA GLY A 617 -10.01 14.37 2.85
C GLY A 617 -8.75 13.56 3.08
N TYR A 618 -8.74 12.34 2.54
CA TYR A 618 -7.60 11.41 2.59
C TYR A 618 -7.35 10.84 1.19
N HIS A 619 -6.28 11.28 0.53
CA HIS A 619 -5.90 10.69 -0.75
C HIS A 619 -4.42 10.94 -1.09
N GLY A 620 -3.70 9.89 -1.53
CA GLY A 620 -2.28 9.98 -1.88
C GLY A 620 -1.97 10.62 -3.26
N ALA A 621 -2.99 11.11 -3.98
CA ALA A 621 -2.89 11.78 -5.27
C ALA A 621 -3.85 12.97 -5.34
N LYS A 622 -3.92 13.80 -4.28
CA LYS A 622 -4.65 15.05 -4.29
C LYS A 622 -4.00 16.05 -5.27
N LEU A 623 -4.78 17.00 -5.78
CA LEU A 623 -4.28 18.04 -6.69
C LEU A 623 -3.16 18.83 -6.02
N ALA A 624 -2.08 19.14 -6.79
CA ALA A 624 -0.94 19.89 -6.29
C ALA A 624 -1.36 21.29 -5.80
N ARG A 625 -2.15 22.03 -6.61
CA ARG A 625 -2.67 23.36 -6.23
C ARG A 625 -3.54 23.32 -4.98
N TYR A 626 -4.25 22.21 -4.72
CA TYR A 626 -5.01 22.07 -3.47
C TYR A 626 -4.07 21.85 -2.28
N GLN A 627 -2.98 21.12 -2.47
CA GLN A 627 -1.94 20.94 -1.43
C GLN A 627 -1.26 22.26 -1.12
N ASP A 628 -0.91 23.04 -2.14
CA ASP A 628 -0.33 24.37 -1.95
C ASP A 628 -1.27 25.27 -1.11
N LEU A 629 -2.58 25.20 -1.38
CA LEU A 629 -3.59 25.93 -0.62
C LEU A 629 -3.70 25.42 0.84
N ILE A 630 -3.59 24.12 1.06
CA ILE A 630 -3.54 23.55 2.42
C ILE A 630 -2.35 24.12 3.20
N GLU A 631 -1.16 24.06 2.60
CA GLU A 631 0.08 24.48 3.25
C GLU A 631 0.13 25.97 3.53
N ARG A 632 -0.38 26.79 2.60
CA ARG A 632 -0.27 28.23 2.68
C ARG A 632 -1.37 28.88 3.54
N TYR A 633 -2.61 28.34 3.49
CA TYR A 633 -3.78 29.02 4.03
C TYR A 633 -4.67 28.15 4.93
N LEU A 634 -5.01 26.92 4.49
CA LEU A 634 -6.00 26.14 5.22
C LEU A 634 -5.48 25.60 6.55
N THR A 635 -4.16 25.35 6.68
CA THR A 635 -3.55 24.97 7.96
C THR A 635 -3.60 26.09 9.00
N SER A 636 -3.54 27.35 8.56
CA SER A 636 -3.69 28.54 9.41
C SER A 636 -5.14 29.03 9.56
N MET A 637 -6.11 28.31 8.97
CA MET A 637 -7.53 28.66 9.04
C MET A 637 -7.85 30.03 8.43
N ASP A 638 -7.24 30.38 7.29
CA ASP A 638 -7.50 31.63 6.60
C ASP A 638 -8.97 31.77 6.22
N GLU A 639 -9.61 32.83 6.74
CA GLU A 639 -11.06 33.04 6.61
C GLU A 639 -11.47 33.29 5.16
N GLY A 640 -10.71 34.08 4.39
CA GLY A 640 -11.02 34.38 2.98
C GLY A 640 -10.97 33.15 2.11
N VAL A 641 -10.01 32.28 2.34
CA VAL A 641 -9.89 31.00 1.62
C VAL A 641 -11.00 30.02 2.02
N LEU A 642 -11.37 29.97 3.28
CA LEU A 642 -12.51 29.15 3.73
C LEU A 642 -13.83 29.68 3.13
N ASP A 643 -13.99 31.01 3.00
CA ASP A 643 -15.18 31.66 2.44
C ASP A 643 -15.32 31.35 0.93
N MET A 644 -14.24 31.47 0.15
CA MET A 644 -14.27 31.15 -1.28
C MET A 644 -14.51 29.64 -1.55
N LEU A 645 -14.10 28.77 -0.62
CA LEU A 645 -14.41 27.34 -0.69
C LEU A 645 -15.84 27.03 -0.22
N ASN A 646 -16.68 28.04 0.03
CA ASN A 646 -18.04 27.89 0.53
C ASN A 646 -18.09 26.99 1.79
N THR A 647 -17.16 27.20 2.71
CA THR A 647 -17.09 26.47 3.99
C THR A 647 -18.13 27.04 4.95
N ARG A 648 -19.31 26.44 4.96
CA ARG A 648 -20.47 26.92 5.72
C ARG A 648 -20.45 26.40 7.16
N TYR A 649 -19.84 25.25 7.43
CA TYR A 649 -19.78 24.65 8.75
C TYR A 649 -18.37 24.26 9.15
N LEU A 650 -18.05 24.50 10.43
CA LEU A 650 -16.93 23.90 11.13
C LEU A 650 -17.48 22.86 12.11
N ILE A 651 -16.83 21.69 12.20
CA ILE A 651 -17.07 20.75 13.30
C ILE A 651 -15.89 20.83 14.25
N ARG A 652 -16.13 21.13 15.51
CA ARG A 652 -15.11 21.22 16.55
C ARG A 652 -15.61 20.65 17.88
N PHE A 653 -14.70 20.38 18.79
CA PHE A 653 -15.07 19.97 20.14
C PHE A 653 -15.58 21.16 20.93
N ASP A 654 -16.69 20.98 21.66
CA ASP A 654 -17.12 21.90 22.70
C ASP A 654 -16.26 21.71 23.97
N PRO A 655 -16.42 22.55 25.01
CA PRO A 655 -15.70 22.42 26.27
C PRO A 655 -15.92 21.07 26.98
N THR A 656 -16.96 20.33 26.64
CA THR A 656 -17.25 19.01 27.19
C THR A 656 -16.62 17.87 26.37
N GLY A 657 -15.94 18.18 25.26
CA GLY A 657 -15.31 17.21 24.36
C GLY A 657 -16.29 16.58 23.35
N GLN A 658 -17.48 17.16 23.16
CA GLN A 658 -18.43 16.67 22.16
C GLN A 658 -18.30 17.42 20.84
N PRO A 659 -18.40 16.73 19.68
CA PRO A 659 -18.42 17.37 18.37
C PRO A 659 -19.67 18.23 18.19
N VAL A 660 -19.48 19.51 17.88
CA VAL A 660 -20.56 20.47 17.60
C VAL A 660 -20.35 21.14 16.25
N ALA A 661 -21.45 21.47 15.57
CA ALA A 661 -21.45 22.18 14.30
C ALA A 661 -21.54 23.70 14.55
N GLU A 662 -20.61 24.44 14.02
CA GLU A 662 -20.59 25.91 14.05
C GLU A 662 -20.85 26.44 12.64
N LEU A 663 -21.89 27.28 12.50
CA LEU A 663 -22.24 27.93 11.24
C LEU A 663 -21.34 29.11 10.97
N ARG A 664 -20.75 29.21 9.80
CA ARG A 664 -20.03 30.36 9.26
C ARG A 664 -20.95 31.14 8.31
N ALA A 665 -21.31 32.35 8.71
CA ALA A 665 -22.16 33.23 7.90
C ALA A 665 -21.40 33.94 6.77
N THR A 666 -20.06 33.93 6.79
CA THR A 666 -19.18 34.63 5.85
C THR A 666 -18.99 33.90 4.54
N ALA A 667 -19.29 32.59 4.48
CA ALA A 667 -19.11 31.78 3.29
C ALA A 667 -19.70 32.44 2.02
N ASN A 668 -18.91 32.48 0.91
CA ASN A 668 -19.29 33.23 -0.28
C ASN A 668 -20.52 32.65 -1.04
N GLY A 669 -20.89 31.42 -0.73
CA GLY A 669 -21.93 30.70 -1.42
C GLY A 669 -21.40 29.82 -2.57
N PRO A 670 -22.32 29.18 -3.33
CA PRO A 670 -21.90 28.22 -4.41
C PRO A 670 -21.36 28.94 -5.64
N ALA A 671 -21.76 30.20 -5.89
CA ALA A 671 -21.21 31.06 -6.94
C ALA A 671 -21.58 32.54 -6.67
N TRP A 672 -20.74 33.48 -7.15
CA TRP A 672 -20.95 34.91 -6.96
C TRP A 672 -20.27 35.73 -8.06
N PHE A 673 -20.75 36.98 -8.29
CA PHE A 673 -20.11 37.93 -9.16
C PHE A 673 -19.01 38.71 -8.42
N VAL A 674 -17.91 39.02 -9.12
CA VAL A 674 -16.82 39.83 -8.59
C VAL A 674 -16.81 41.21 -9.23
N GLN A 675 -16.37 42.24 -8.46
CA GLN A 675 -16.30 43.63 -8.84
C GLN A 675 -14.88 44.07 -9.21
N GLU A 676 -13.89 43.26 -8.84
CA GLU A 676 -12.48 43.50 -9.12
C GLU A 676 -11.80 42.22 -9.58
N VAL A 677 -10.86 42.36 -10.52
CA VAL A 677 -10.00 41.27 -10.94
C VAL A 677 -8.54 41.67 -10.83
N VAL A 678 -7.79 40.89 -10.08
CA VAL A 678 -6.34 41.00 -9.94
C VAL A 678 -5.67 40.07 -10.94
N ASP A 679 -4.96 40.63 -11.91
CA ASP A 679 -4.21 39.83 -12.89
C ASP A 679 -2.91 39.29 -12.27
N ALA A 680 -2.68 37.98 -12.39
CA ALA A 680 -1.50 37.29 -11.87
C ALA A 680 -0.96 36.31 -12.92
N ASP A 681 0.19 36.61 -13.49
CA ASP A 681 0.79 35.91 -14.63
C ASP A 681 1.61 34.67 -14.27
N THR A 682 1.71 34.36 -12.98
CA THR A 682 2.41 33.15 -12.48
C THR A 682 1.67 32.51 -11.31
N PRO A 683 1.78 31.19 -11.11
CA PRO A 683 1.17 30.51 -9.97
C PRO A 683 1.56 31.10 -8.62
N GLN A 684 2.82 31.55 -8.48
CA GLN A 684 3.28 32.20 -7.25
C GLN A 684 2.55 33.52 -6.99
N LYS A 685 2.36 34.35 -8.02
CA LYS A 685 1.61 35.60 -7.89
C LYS A 685 0.11 35.35 -7.65
N GLU A 686 -0.46 34.31 -8.30
CA GLU A 686 -1.85 33.92 -8.06
C GLU A 686 -2.07 33.59 -6.56
N ILE A 687 -1.23 32.72 -5.97
CA ILE A 687 -1.42 32.31 -4.58
C ILE A 687 -1.08 33.46 -3.59
N ASP A 688 -0.06 34.27 -3.88
CA ASP A 688 0.32 35.40 -3.02
C ASP A 688 -0.71 36.54 -3.07
N ALA A 689 -1.39 36.76 -4.18
CA ALA A 689 -2.47 37.74 -4.30
C ALA A 689 -3.72 37.29 -3.55
N LEU A 690 -4.03 35.99 -3.55
CA LEU A 690 -5.21 35.44 -2.91
C LEU A 690 -5.31 35.82 -1.41
N GLY A 691 -4.21 35.85 -0.67
CA GLY A 691 -4.18 36.25 0.74
C GLY A 691 -4.29 37.76 0.97
N ARG A 692 -4.50 38.57 -0.06
CA ARG A 692 -4.54 40.04 0.02
C ARG A 692 -5.86 40.64 -0.47
N ILE A 693 -6.74 39.83 -1.06
CA ILE A 693 -8.03 40.28 -1.58
C ILE A 693 -9.16 39.86 -0.67
N ASP A 694 -10.28 40.55 -0.79
CA ASP A 694 -11.57 40.07 -0.32
C ASP A 694 -12.17 39.14 -1.41
N THR A 695 -12.15 37.86 -1.19
CA THR A 695 -12.59 36.87 -2.16
C THR A 695 -14.06 36.92 -2.52
N LYS A 696 -14.88 37.72 -1.74
CA LYS A 696 -16.29 37.97 -2.05
C LYS A 696 -16.46 38.98 -3.17
N THR A 697 -15.57 39.96 -3.25
CA THR A 697 -15.68 41.11 -4.15
C THR A 697 -14.63 41.14 -5.24
N ALA A 698 -13.52 40.45 -5.01
CA ALA A 698 -12.41 40.39 -5.96
C ALA A 698 -12.00 38.95 -6.28
N ALA A 699 -11.43 38.72 -7.45
CA ALA A 699 -10.86 37.44 -7.86
C ALA A 699 -9.44 37.58 -8.44
N VAL A 700 -8.60 36.59 -8.24
CA VAL A 700 -7.28 36.49 -8.86
C VAL A 700 -7.37 35.60 -10.11
N ILE A 701 -6.98 36.15 -11.27
CA ILE A 701 -7.10 35.45 -12.55
C ILE A 701 -5.81 35.65 -13.35
N ASN A 702 -5.33 34.60 -14.00
CA ASN A 702 -4.27 34.68 -15.01
C ASN A 702 -4.90 34.99 -16.38
N THR A 703 -5.09 36.27 -16.70
CA THR A 703 -5.78 36.70 -17.91
C THR A 703 -5.04 36.33 -19.19
N ARG A 704 -3.72 36.13 -19.12
CA ARG A 704 -2.88 35.73 -20.28
C ARG A 704 -2.97 34.22 -20.57
N GLU A 705 -3.06 33.40 -19.55
CA GLU A 705 -3.20 31.93 -19.72
C GLU A 705 -4.51 31.59 -20.45
N PHE A 706 -5.59 32.33 -20.11
CA PHE A 706 -6.92 32.05 -20.65
C PHE A 706 -7.37 32.99 -21.76
N ASP A 707 -6.54 33.97 -22.12
CA ASP A 707 -6.85 34.98 -23.17
C ASP A 707 -8.23 35.64 -22.99
N ILE A 708 -8.48 36.09 -21.74
CA ILE A 708 -9.75 36.69 -21.33
C ILE A 708 -9.59 38.18 -20.99
N ARG A 709 -10.69 38.91 -21.16
CA ARG A 709 -10.84 40.28 -20.67
C ARG A 709 -11.99 40.30 -19.67
N PRO A 710 -11.69 40.26 -18.36
CA PRO A 710 -12.71 40.13 -17.36
C PRO A 710 -13.75 41.25 -17.45
N LEU A 711 -15.03 40.88 -17.34
CA LEU A 711 -16.16 41.80 -17.36
C LEU A 711 -16.48 42.26 -15.93
N ILE A 712 -16.36 43.54 -15.68
CA ILE A 712 -16.63 44.13 -14.33
C ILE A 712 -17.95 44.84 -14.35
N GLY A 713 -18.74 44.75 -13.27
CA GLY A 713 -20.02 45.42 -13.10
C GLY A 713 -21.25 44.52 -13.13
N GLY A 714 -21.08 43.21 -13.30
CA GLY A 714 -22.14 42.24 -13.14
C GLY A 714 -22.60 42.22 -11.66
N GLU A 715 -23.87 42.43 -11.44
CA GLU A 715 -24.53 42.29 -10.13
C GLU A 715 -25.74 41.41 -10.28
N GLY A 716 -25.93 40.47 -9.36
CA GLY A 716 -27.02 39.54 -9.41
C GLY A 716 -26.92 38.40 -8.43
N GLU A 717 -27.84 37.51 -8.51
CA GLU A 717 -27.89 36.28 -7.69
C GLU A 717 -27.63 35.07 -8.54
N ILE A 718 -26.79 34.15 -8.05
CA ILE A 718 -26.50 32.85 -8.68
C ILE A 718 -26.86 31.78 -7.65
N ARG A 719 -27.74 30.85 -8.02
CA ARG A 719 -28.19 29.76 -7.17
C ARG A 719 -27.84 28.41 -7.77
N LEU A 720 -27.33 27.47 -6.96
CA LEU A 720 -27.15 26.08 -7.35
C LEU A 720 -28.49 25.33 -7.19
N GLU A 721 -29.09 24.96 -8.29
CA GLU A 721 -30.38 24.27 -8.32
C GLU A 721 -30.25 22.74 -8.25
N GLU A 722 -29.21 22.20 -8.88
CA GLU A 722 -28.97 20.77 -8.92
C GLU A 722 -27.49 20.44 -8.77
N TYR A 723 -27.19 19.53 -7.84
CA TYR A 723 -25.87 18.95 -7.65
C TYR A 723 -25.90 17.43 -7.85
N ARG A 724 -25.13 16.96 -8.84
CA ARG A 724 -24.72 15.55 -8.95
C ARG A 724 -23.21 15.50 -9.21
N PRO A 725 -22.52 14.40 -8.91
CA PRO A 725 -21.07 14.35 -9.07
C PRO A 725 -20.55 14.76 -10.44
N ASN A 726 -21.21 14.33 -11.53
CA ASN A 726 -20.84 14.69 -12.91
C ASN A 726 -21.61 15.86 -13.50
N TYR A 727 -22.50 16.49 -12.75
CA TYR A 727 -23.43 17.47 -13.28
C TYR A 727 -23.81 18.52 -12.23
N LEU A 728 -23.68 19.80 -12.60
CA LEU A 728 -24.10 20.91 -11.78
C LEU A 728 -24.99 21.82 -12.65
N ARG A 729 -26.08 22.34 -12.08
CA ARG A 729 -26.96 23.32 -12.71
C ARG A 729 -27.17 24.49 -11.79
N TYR A 730 -26.88 25.68 -12.32
CA TYR A 730 -27.11 26.95 -11.66
C TYR A 730 -28.14 27.74 -12.45
N GLU A 731 -28.96 28.50 -11.73
CA GLU A 731 -29.79 29.57 -12.30
C GLU A 731 -29.24 30.88 -11.80
N TYR A 732 -29.18 31.88 -12.66
CA TYR A 732 -28.74 33.21 -12.24
C TYR A 732 -29.56 34.29 -12.93
N THR A 733 -29.61 35.49 -12.26
CA THR A 733 -30.15 36.73 -12.84
C THR A 733 -29.11 37.81 -12.64
N ALA A 734 -28.69 38.49 -13.71
CA ALA A 734 -27.68 39.53 -13.66
C ALA A 734 -28.19 40.84 -14.34
N THR A 735 -27.91 41.98 -13.72
CA THR A 735 -28.29 43.29 -14.25
C THR A 735 -27.39 43.73 -15.40
N ALA A 736 -26.14 43.31 -15.42
CA ALA A 736 -25.13 43.59 -16.45
C ALA A 736 -24.24 42.35 -16.63
N PRO A 737 -23.55 42.26 -17.79
CA PRO A 737 -22.54 41.20 -17.94
C PRO A 737 -21.44 41.31 -16.90
N GLY A 738 -20.96 40.17 -16.38
CA GLY A 738 -19.93 40.15 -15.36
C GLY A 738 -19.18 38.83 -15.22
N THR A 739 -18.06 38.94 -14.56
CA THR A 739 -17.25 37.75 -14.19
C THR A 739 -17.81 37.12 -12.94
N ALA A 740 -18.15 35.85 -13.02
CA ALA A 740 -18.63 35.05 -11.89
C ALA A 740 -17.61 33.95 -11.51
N ILE A 741 -17.49 33.75 -10.20
CA ILE A 741 -16.68 32.68 -9.62
C ILE A 741 -17.62 31.61 -9.07
N PHE A 742 -17.30 30.35 -9.36
CA PHE A 742 -18.00 29.17 -8.87
C PHE A 742 -17.13 28.45 -7.85
N SER A 743 -17.65 28.19 -6.66
CA SER A 743 -16.94 27.46 -5.60
C SER A 743 -16.78 25.98 -5.94
N GLU A 744 -16.25 25.70 -7.14
CA GLU A 744 -15.97 24.35 -7.64
C GLU A 744 -14.53 24.28 -8.14
N ILE A 745 -13.88 23.17 -7.85
CA ILE A 745 -12.46 22.97 -8.17
C ILE A 745 -12.27 22.94 -9.69
N TYR A 746 -11.40 23.83 -10.20
CA TYR A 746 -10.96 23.80 -11.58
C TYR A 746 -10.14 22.53 -11.85
N TYR A 747 -10.56 21.79 -12.84
CA TYR A 747 -9.83 20.65 -13.38
C TYR A 747 -9.80 20.74 -14.90
N LYS A 748 -8.59 20.75 -15.44
CA LYS A 748 -8.35 21.05 -16.85
C LYS A 748 -9.07 20.12 -17.83
N ASP A 749 -9.24 18.85 -17.43
CA ASP A 749 -9.63 17.78 -18.33
C ASP A 749 -10.98 17.17 -17.93
N GLY A 750 -12.01 17.37 -18.74
CA GLY A 750 -13.27 16.65 -18.63
C GLY A 750 -14.49 17.46 -18.28
N TRP A 751 -14.37 18.63 -17.65
CA TRP A 751 -15.49 19.54 -17.46
C TRP A 751 -15.79 20.33 -18.74
N THR A 752 -17.07 20.53 -19.04
CA THR A 752 -17.59 21.41 -20.06
C THR A 752 -18.71 22.25 -19.49
N ALA A 753 -18.71 23.54 -19.78
CA ALA A 753 -19.70 24.48 -19.31
C ALA A 753 -20.66 24.91 -20.43
N TYR A 754 -21.91 25.14 -20.09
CA TYR A 754 -22.96 25.57 -20.99
C TYR A 754 -23.75 26.71 -20.38
N ILE A 755 -24.08 27.74 -21.17
CA ILE A 755 -25.09 28.75 -20.86
C ILE A 755 -26.28 28.49 -21.78
N ASP A 756 -27.46 28.23 -21.20
CA ASP A 756 -28.69 27.91 -21.94
C ASP A 756 -28.51 26.79 -22.99
N GLY A 757 -27.68 25.81 -22.69
CA GLY A 757 -27.36 24.69 -23.57
C GLY A 757 -26.28 24.99 -24.64
N ILE A 758 -25.72 26.19 -24.67
CA ILE A 758 -24.64 26.57 -25.59
C ILE A 758 -23.31 26.43 -24.86
N GLU A 759 -22.39 25.64 -25.41
CA GLU A 759 -21.05 25.44 -24.87
C GLU A 759 -20.32 26.78 -24.76
N THR A 760 -19.81 27.10 -23.56
CA THR A 760 -19.21 28.37 -23.22
C THR A 760 -17.85 28.17 -22.56
N PRO A 761 -16.81 28.93 -22.94
CA PRO A 761 -15.51 28.86 -22.30
C PRO A 761 -15.57 29.23 -20.81
N TYR A 762 -14.67 28.63 -20.04
CA TYR A 762 -14.44 28.94 -18.63
C TYR A 762 -12.95 28.93 -18.33
N PHE A 763 -12.57 29.48 -17.18
CA PHE A 763 -11.17 29.66 -16.80
C PHE A 763 -10.94 29.30 -15.32
N ARG A 764 -9.67 29.30 -14.91
CA ARG A 764 -9.28 29.17 -13.50
C ARG A 764 -9.23 30.55 -12.86
N ALA A 765 -9.82 30.64 -11.67
CA ALA A 765 -9.76 31.81 -10.80
C ALA A 765 -9.36 31.41 -9.38
N ASP A 766 -8.92 32.36 -8.58
CA ASP A 766 -8.58 32.20 -7.17
C ASP A 766 -7.68 30.98 -6.93
N TYR A 767 -6.68 30.84 -7.78
CA TYR A 767 -5.68 29.75 -7.77
C TYR A 767 -6.22 28.37 -8.16
N LEU A 768 -7.50 28.05 -7.85
CA LEU A 768 -8.03 26.70 -8.08
C LEU A 768 -9.56 26.61 -8.29
N LEU A 769 -10.29 27.70 -8.30
CA LEU A 769 -11.73 27.70 -8.55
C LEU A 769 -12.05 27.91 -10.06
N ARG A 770 -13.32 27.73 -10.44
CA ARG A 770 -13.79 28.00 -11.81
C ARG A 770 -14.34 29.41 -11.91
N GLY A 771 -13.97 30.09 -12.98
CA GLY A 771 -14.53 31.39 -13.35
C GLY A 771 -15.17 31.36 -14.72
N MET A 772 -16.15 32.22 -14.96
CA MET A 772 -16.88 32.32 -16.21
C MET A 772 -17.40 33.72 -16.43
N GLU A 773 -17.40 34.18 -17.69
CA GLU A 773 -18.08 35.40 -18.12
C GLU A 773 -19.57 35.11 -18.34
N LEU A 774 -20.43 35.83 -17.62
CA LEU A 774 -21.89 35.63 -17.69
C LEU A 774 -22.55 36.85 -18.33
N PRO A 775 -23.46 36.66 -19.33
CA PRO A 775 -24.25 37.74 -19.90
C PRO A 775 -25.30 38.30 -18.92
N ALA A 776 -25.80 39.49 -19.21
CA ALA A 776 -26.92 40.06 -18.48
C ALA A 776 -28.21 39.30 -18.79
N GLY A 777 -29.13 39.22 -17.83
CA GLY A 777 -30.41 38.53 -17.97
C GLY A 777 -30.57 37.37 -17.00
N THR A 778 -31.61 36.57 -17.21
CA THR A 778 -31.86 35.35 -16.48
C THR A 778 -31.50 34.17 -17.33
N HIS A 779 -30.53 33.35 -16.88
CA HIS A 779 -29.96 32.27 -17.65
C HIS A 779 -29.66 31.06 -16.76
N THR A 780 -29.39 29.95 -17.41
CA THR A 780 -28.98 28.69 -16.75
C THR A 780 -27.53 28.39 -17.11
N VAL A 781 -26.71 28.07 -16.10
CA VAL A 781 -25.35 27.52 -16.31
C VAL A 781 -25.33 26.04 -15.95
N GLU A 782 -24.89 25.23 -16.88
CA GLU A 782 -24.70 23.80 -16.66
C GLU A 782 -23.23 23.41 -16.76
N TRP A 783 -22.78 22.55 -15.85
CA TRP A 783 -21.46 21.92 -15.88
C TRP A 783 -21.62 20.42 -16.04
N ARG A 784 -20.90 19.84 -17.00
CA ARG A 784 -20.94 18.41 -17.29
C ARG A 784 -19.53 17.83 -17.29
N PHE A 785 -19.32 16.75 -16.53
CA PHE A 785 -18.04 16.06 -16.49
C PHE A 785 -18.05 14.78 -17.30
N ARG A 786 -17.06 14.62 -18.15
CA ARG A 786 -16.79 13.37 -18.87
C ARG A 786 -15.29 13.20 -19.04
N ALA A 787 -14.72 12.11 -18.51
CA ALA A 787 -13.31 11.82 -18.65
C ALA A 787 -12.91 11.67 -20.13
N PRO A 788 -11.88 12.40 -20.61
CA PRO A 788 -11.49 12.39 -22.02
C PRO A 788 -11.06 10.99 -22.47
N GLY A 789 -11.51 10.59 -23.67
CA GLY A 789 -11.10 9.32 -24.27
C GLY A 789 -11.64 8.04 -23.58
N TRP A 790 -12.64 8.13 -22.70
CA TRP A 790 -13.18 7.00 -21.95
C TRP A 790 -13.50 5.79 -22.83
N ASN A 791 -14.22 5.95 -23.91
CA ASN A 791 -14.61 4.86 -24.79
C ASN A 791 -13.41 4.18 -25.46
N VAL A 792 -12.37 4.94 -25.79
CA VAL A 792 -11.14 4.42 -26.40
C VAL A 792 -10.36 3.62 -25.37
N ALA A 793 -10.21 4.15 -24.15
CA ALA A 793 -9.51 3.46 -23.08
C ALA A 793 -10.18 2.14 -22.69
N GLU A 794 -11.51 2.14 -22.55
CA GLU A 794 -12.30 0.93 -22.31
C GLU A 794 -12.24 -0.04 -23.50
N GLY A 795 -12.23 0.46 -24.74
CA GLY A 795 -12.08 -0.37 -25.95
C GLY A 795 -10.75 -1.14 -25.98
N VAL A 796 -9.62 -0.48 -25.66
CA VAL A 796 -8.30 -1.12 -25.57
C VAL A 796 -8.27 -2.15 -24.44
N THR A 797 -8.87 -1.80 -23.29
CA THR A 797 -8.98 -2.68 -22.12
C THR A 797 -9.77 -3.94 -22.45
N LEU A 798 -10.89 -3.81 -23.17
CA LEU A 798 -11.74 -4.91 -23.60
C LEU A 798 -11.02 -5.83 -24.59
N ALA A 799 -10.44 -5.25 -25.65
CA ALA A 799 -9.73 -6.02 -26.68
C ALA A 799 -8.58 -6.85 -26.07
N SER A 800 -7.79 -6.25 -25.18
CA SER A 800 -6.71 -6.94 -24.49
C SER A 800 -7.20 -8.01 -23.52
N SER A 801 -8.28 -7.74 -22.77
CA SER A 801 -8.91 -8.73 -21.88
C SER A 801 -9.41 -9.95 -22.67
N LEU A 802 -10.09 -9.74 -23.79
CA LEU A 802 -10.57 -10.81 -24.67
C LEU A 802 -9.41 -11.61 -25.27
N ALA A 803 -8.33 -10.93 -25.69
CA ALA A 803 -7.13 -11.58 -26.20
C ALA A 803 -6.47 -12.50 -25.15
N ILE A 804 -6.38 -12.06 -23.90
CA ILE A 804 -5.86 -12.89 -22.78
C ILE A 804 -6.75 -14.13 -22.59
N LEU A 805 -8.06 -13.96 -22.48
CA LEU A 805 -9.01 -15.06 -22.28
C LEU A 805 -8.99 -16.05 -23.44
N ALA A 806 -8.98 -15.56 -24.68
CA ALA A 806 -8.85 -16.40 -25.88
C ALA A 806 -7.50 -17.15 -25.91
N GLY A 807 -6.41 -16.49 -25.54
CA GLY A 807 -5.08 -17.08 -25.44
C GLY A 807 -5.02 -18.24 -24.43
N ILE A 808 -5.64 -18.09 -23.28
CA ILE A 808 -5.76 -19.15 -22.27
C ILE A 808 -6.56 -20.33 -22.82
N ILE A 809 -7.75 -20.08 -23.38
CA ILE A 809 -8.60 -21.13 -23.94
C ILE A 809 -7.87 -21.89 -25.07
N ALA A 810 -7.26 -21.18 -26.01
CA ALA A 810 -6.51 -21.77 -27.11
C ALA A 810 -5.35 -22.66 -26.58
N THR A 811 -4.61 -22.16 -25.59
CA THR A 811 -3.47 -22.88 -25.03
C THR A 811 -3.91 -24.15 -24.28
N VAL A 812 -5.00 -24.06 -23.50
CA VAL A 812 -5.56 -25.24 -22.81
C VAL A 812 -6.01 -26.29 -23.84
N ILE A 813 -6.69 -25.90 -24.91
CA ILE A 813 -7.11 -26.82 -25.99
C ILE A 813 -5.88 -27.49 -26.63
N LEU A 814 -4.83 -26.75 -26.91
CA LEU A 814 -3.60 -27.28 -27.51
C LEU A 814 -2.89 -28.28 -26.59
N VAL A 815 -2.79 -28.01 -25.31
CA VAL A 815 -2.21 -28.92 -24.31
C VAL A 815 -3.03 -30.22 -24.23
N LEU A 816 -4.36 -30.11 -24.11
CA LEU A 816 -5.24 -31.27 -24.05
C LEU A 816 -5.18 -32.13 -25.33
N ARG A 817 -5.09 -31.51 -26.51
CA ARG A 817 -4.91 -32.23 -27.79
C ARG A 817 -3.56 -32.93 -27.85
N HIS A 818 -2.51 -32.30 -27.37
CA HIS A 818 -1.16 -32.89 -27.34
C HIS A 818 -1.11 -34.13 -26.43
N GLU A 819 -1.65 -34.04 -25.23
CA GLU A 819 -1.76 -35.16 -24.30
C GLU A 819 -2.60 -36.34 -24.86
N ARG A 820 -3.72 -36.05 -25.54
CA ARG A 820 -4.53 -37.10 -26.20
C ARG A 820 -3.75 -37.80 -27.29
N ARG A 821 -3.00 -37.09 -28.13
CA ARG A 821 -2.18 -37.69 -29.19
C ARG A 821 -1.07 -38.58 -28.63
N GLN A 822 -0.42 -38.17 -27.56
CA GLN A 822 0.61 -39.03 -26.90
C GLN A 822 0.00 -40.30 -26.31
N LYS A 823 -1.19 -40.23 -25.73
CA LYS A 823 -1.91 -41.43 -25.22
C LYS A 823 -2.42 -42.36 -26.31
N THR A 824 -2.65 -41.87 -27.52
CA THR A 824 -3.07 -42.71 -28.67
C THR A 824 -1.89 -43.34 -29.39
N GLN A 825 -0.66 -42.83 -29.20
CA GLN A 825 0.58 -43.34 -29.75
C GLN A 825 1.35 -44.28 -28.80
N ALA A 826 0.99 -44.27 -27.51
CA ALA A 826 1.47 -45.21 -26.49
C ALA A 826 0.46 -46.34 -26.27
#